data_7f738337071e18b0f83bec5f8a1dfbc9
#
_entry.id   7f738337071e18b0f83bec5f8a1dfbc9
#
_cell.length_a   1.000
_cell.length_b   1.000
_cell.length_c   1.000
_cell.angle_alpha   90.00
_cell.angle_beta   90.00
_cell.angle_gamma   90.00
#
_symmetry.space_group_name_H-M   'P 1'
#
loop_
_entity.id
_entity.type
_entity.pdbx_description
1 polymer ?
#
loop_
_entity_poly.entity_id
_entity_poly.type
_entity_poly.pdbx_seq_one_letter_code
_entity_poly.pdbx_strand_id
1 'polypeptide(L)'
;MNLNQFTQKSIEAVQAAQQMASERQNQQIEQEHLLLALLEQREGLIGQLVQQSGADTAALRQKLTAAVERLPQVSGSGAGQMYLSRSLEQALNEAEKTAREMHDEYTSVEHLMLGLFAKPDDTLKALFRECGLTKEKFLTALREVRGNRSVTTDSPEDTYDVLKKYGRDLTEAARSQKLDPVIGRDEEIRNVIRILSRKTKNNPCLIGEPGVGKTAIAEGLALRIVAGDVPENLKDKTIFSLDMGALVAGAKFRGEFEERLKSVLTEVQQSEGRIILFIDELHTIVGAGKTEGAMDAGNLLKPLLARGELHCIGATTLNEYRKYIEKDAALERRFQPVMVAEPTVEDTIAILRGLKERYEVYHGVKIQDAALIAAATLSNRYITDRFLPDKAIDLVDEACALIKTEMNSMPTELDELRHRIMQLEIEEAAMKKETDKLTQAHLAEVQKELAELRDSFHGMKARWESEKQSIGKVQNLRQEIEQINAEIEMAQNRYDLNRAAELKYGRLPQLQKELEEAEKQSEAPDREDSLLRDRVTEEEIARIVARWTGIPVAKLMEGEREKLLHLEDILHRRVIGQDEAVTKVSDAILRSRAGIRDPKRPIGSFLFLGPTGVGKTELAKALAEALFDDEHNIVRIDMSEYMEKYSVSRLIGAPPGYVGYEEGGQLTEAVRRHPYSVVLFDEVEKAHPDVFNVLLQVLDDGRITDSQGRTVDFKNTIIILTSNLGSDLILDGIGENGEISDEAREGVNQLLRRSFRPEFLNRLDEIVFYKPLTRENIRGIVDLLAADLQKRMAQKQLTVTLTDAAKDYLIAKGYDPIYGARPLKRLLQTEVETLLARWIIAEDPAPDTHITVDYDGTKLTAK
;
A
#
# COMPACT_ATOMS: atom_id res chain seq x y z
N MET A 1 -8.14 -53.98 23.73
CA MET A 1 -8.06 -52.61 23.26
C MET A 1 -8.66 -52.48 21.87
N ASN A 2 -9.73 -51.73 21.74
CA ASN A 2 -10.38 -51.52 20.43
C ASN A 2 -10.01 -50.12 19.91
N LEU A 3 -8.96 -50.06 19.06
CA LEU A 3 -8.46 -48.80 18.52
C LEU A 3 -9.48 -47.98 17.75
N ASN A 4 -10.59 -48.59 17.30
CA ASN A 4 -11.67 -47.89 16.62
C ASN A 4 -12.51 -46.95 17.54
N GLN A 5 -12.30 -47.04 18.86
CA GLN A 5 -12.93 -46.17 19.86
C GLN A 5 -11.97 -45.10 20.40
N PHE A 6 -10.80 -44.90 19.75
CA PHE A 6 -9.85 -43.84 20.10
C PHE A 6 -9.91 -42.70 19.08
N THR A 7 -9.69 -41.49 19.57
CA THR A 7 -9.57 -40.35 18.66
C THR A 7 -8.28 -40.46 17.85
N GLN A 8 -8.21 -39.77 16.71
CA GLN A 8 -7.03 -39.78 15.82
C GLN A 8 -5.76 -39.36 16.61
N LYS A 9 -5.84 -38.29 17.39
CA LYS A 9 -4.69 -37.82 18.21
C LYS A 9 -4.30 -38.82 19.34
N SER A 10 -5.28 -39.54 19.88
CA SER A 10 -4.98 -40.62 20.85
C SER A 10 -4.23 -41.77 20.19
N ILE A 11 -4.63 -42.16 18.98
CA ILE A 11 -3.97 -43.19 18.17
C ILE A 11 -2.54 -42.74 17.85
N GLU A 12 -2.38 -41.47 17.34
CA GLU A 12 -1.06 -40.91 17.07
C GLU A 12 -0.16 -40.91 18.31
N ALA A 13 -0.67 -40.53 19.48
CA ALA A 13 0.10 -40.55 20.72
C ALA A 13 0.59 -41.97 21.08
N VAL A 14 -0.27 -42.97 20.92
CA VAL A 14 0.10 -44.36 21.18
C VAL A 14 1.13 -44.88 20.16
N GLN A 15 0.97 -44.50 18.88
CA GLN A 15 1.93 -44.86 17.84
C GLN A 15 3.29 -44.16 18.07
N ALA A 16 3.28 -42.85 18.43
CA ALA A 16 4.49 -42.12 18.77
C ALA A 16 5.21 -42.75 20.00
N ALA A 17 4.46 -43.14 21.03
CA ALA A 17 5.01 -43.86 22.16
C ALA A 17 5.67 -45.21 21.75
N GLN A 18 5.05 -45.96 20.84
CA GLN A 18 5.59 -47.18 20.27
C GLN A 18 6.87 -46.91 19.45
N GLN A 19 6.87 -45.87 18.63
CA GLN A 19 8.03 -45.47 17.85
C GLN A 19 9.21 -45.07 18.75
N MET A 20 8.97 -44.26 19.79
CA MET A 20 9.99 -43.87 20.74
C MET A 20 10.60 -45.08 21.46
N ALA A 21 9.77 -46.05 21.88
CA ALA A 21 10.25 -47.28 22.49
C ALA A 21 11.11 -48.09 21.50
N SER A 22 10.72 -48.15 20.23
CA SER A 22 11.48 -48.82 19.15
C SER A 22 12.84 -48.17 18.92
N GLU A 23 12.88 -46.86 18.75
CA GLU A 23 14.11 -46.09 18.51
C GLU A 23 15.12 -46.22 19.64
N ARG A 24 14.62 -46.35 20.89
CA ARG A 24 15.44 -46.51 22.09
C ARG A 24 15.70 -47.97 22.47
N GLN A 25 15.29 -48.92 21.66
CA GLN A 25 15.47 -50.37 21.86
C GLN A 25 14.84 -50.88 23.17
N ASN A 26 13.73 -50.26 23.62
CA ASN A 26 12.98 -50.74 24.74
C ASN A 26 12.03 -51.86 24.28
N GLN A 27 11.97 -52.99 25.04
CA GLN A 27 11.11 -54.12 24.71
C GLN A 27 9.66 -53.89 25.16
N GLN A 28 9.45 -53.02 26.13
CA GLN A 28 8.13 -52.67 26.65
C GLN A 28 7.85 -51.20 26.40
N ILE A 29 6.60 -50.90 26.00
CA ILE A 29 6.10 -49.55 25.93
C ILE A 29 5.57 -49.18 27.29
N GLU A 30 6.25 -48.26 28.01
CA GLU A 30 5.94 -47.84 29.37
C GLU A 30 5.08 -46.57 29.38
N GLN A 31 4.53 -46.22 30.55
CA GLN A 31 3.71 -45.02 30.73
C GLN A 31 4.47 -43.73 30.43
N GLU A 32 5.78 -43.70 30.66
CA GLU A 32 6.67 -42.59 30.36
C GLU A 32 6.70 -42.27 28.87
N HIS A 33 6.72 -43.31 28.00
CA HIS A 33 6.67 -43.13 26.56
C HIS A 33 5.36 -42.49 26.14
N LEU A 34 4.20 -42.95 26.69
CA LEU A 34 2.90 -42.37 26.34
C LEU A 34 2.76 -40.92 26.81
N LEU A 35 3.20 -40.61 28.05
CA LEU A 35 3.12 -39.23 28.56
C LEU A 35 4.05 -38.30 27.79
N LEU A 36 5.25 -38.75 27.41
CA LEU A 36 6.15 -37.96 26.59
C LEU A 36 5.55 -37.70 25.18
N ALA A 37 4.98 -38.73 24.57
CA ALA A 37 4.30 -38.60 23.28
C ALA A 37 3.14 -37.59 23.34
N LEU A 38 2.31 -37.60 24.38
CA LEU A 38 1.24 -36.65 24.61
C LEU A 38 1.75 -35.20 24.77
N LEU A 39 2.90 -35.00 25.41
CA LEU A 39 3.51 -33.66 25.58
C LEU A 39 4.25 -33.16 24.36
N GLU A 40 4.67 -34.03 23.43
CA GLU A 40 5.38 -33.70 22.22
C GLU A 40 4.48 -33.49 21.01
N GLN A 41 3.17 -33.79 21.12
CA GLN A 41 2.23 -33.49 20.07
C GLN A 41 2.24 -31.97 19.72
N ARG A 42 2.46 -31.64 18.47
CA ARG A 42 2.36 -30.25 17.99
C ARG A 42 0.94 -29.75 18.21
N GLU A 43 0.80 -28.60 18.89
CA GLU A 43 -0.50 -28.02 19.27
C GLU A 43 -1.38 -28.97 20.12
N GLY A 44 -0.75 -29.87 20.90
CA GLY A 44 -1.44 -30.87 21.70
C GLY A 44 -2.15 -30.26 22.91
N LEU A 45 -3.40 -30.70 23.14
CA LEU A 45 -4.24 -30.28 24.28
C LEU A 45 -3.58 -30.51 25.62
N ILE A 46 -2.85 -31.63 25.78
CA ILE A 46 -2.26 -32.01 27.06
C ILE A 46 -1.19 -31.03 27.53
N GLY A 47 -0.33 -30.55 26.63
CA GLY A 47 0.67 -29.52 26.95
C GLY A 47 0.04 -28.23 27.50
N GLN A 48 -1.05 -27.79 26.91
CA GLN A 48 -1.80 -26.58 27.31
C GLN A 48 -2.48 -26.79 28.69
N LEU A 49 -3.14 -27.93 28.89
CA LEU A 49 -3.82 -28.24 30.15
C LEU A 49 -2.82 -28.38 31.32
N VAL A 50 -1.64 -28.96 31.08
CA VAL A 50 -0.57 -29.05 32.07
C VAL A 50 -0.07 -27.65 32.45
N GLN A 51 0.11 -26.75 31.47
CA GLN A 51 0.52 -25.39 31.77
C GLN A 51 -0.56 -24.62 32.54
N GLN A 52 -1.83 -24.73 32.13
CA GLN A 52 -2.96 -24.07 32.83
C GLN A 52 -3.15 -24.61 34.25
N SER A 53 -2.82 -25.86 34.49
CA SER A 53 -2.84 -26.44 35.84
C SER A 53 -1.73 -25.92 36.79
N GLY A 54 -0.88 -25.01 36.28
CA GLY A 54 0.21 -24.37 37.02
C GLY A 54 1.49 -25.21 37.12
N ALA A 55 1.65 -26.26 36.31
CA ALA A 55 2.85 -27.05 36.23
C ALA A 55 3.79 -26.56 35.11
N ASP A 56 5.10 -26.61 35.34
CA ASP A 56 6.11 -26.30 34.32
C ASP A 56 6.25 -27.46 33.32
N THR A 57 5.66 -27.27 32.13
CA THR A 57 5.71 -28.26 31.03
C THR A 57 7.11 -28.54 30.55
N ALA A 58 8.02 -27.55 30.54
CA ALA A 58 9.41 -27.74 30.09
C ALA A 58 10.19 -28.60 31.09
N ALA A 59 10.05 -28.33 32.41
CA ALA A 59 10.67 -29.11 33.46
C ALA A 59 10.11 -30.53 33.48
N LEU A 60 8.80 -30.72 33.33
CA LEU A 60 8.16 -32.03 33.23
C LEU A 60 8.71 -32.84 32.05
N ARG A 61 8.79 -32.23 30.86
CA ARG A 61 9.31 -32.84 29.63
C ARG A 61 10.78 -33.29 29.83
N GLN A 62 11.63 -32.42 30.40
CA GLN A 62 13.04 -32.72 30.62
C GLN A 62 13.22 -33.91 31.58
N LYS A 63 12.49 -33.92 32.67
CA LYS A 63 12.52 -35.01 33.64
C LYS A 63 12.01 -36.33 33.05
N LEU A 64 10.96 -36.25 32.24
CA LEU A 64 10.38 -37.42 31.61
C LEU A 64 11.31 -38.00 30.53
N THR A 65 11.98 -37.16 29.75
CA THR A 65 13.00 -37.60 28.78
C THR A 65 14.14 -38.34 29.52
N ALA A 66 14.60 -37.79 30.62
CA ALA A 66 15.62 -38.46 31.45
C ALA A 66 15.14 -39.79 32.07
N ALA A 67 13.83 -39.91 32.38
CA ALA A 67 13.23 -41.14 32.85
C ALA A 67 13.18 -42.22 31.75
N VAL A 68 12.76 -41.84 30.54
CA VAL A 68 12.73 -42.73 29.37
C VAL A 68 14.13 -43.20 28.98
N GLU A 69 15.17 -42.39 29.11
CA GLU A 69 16.57 -42.77 28.87
C GLU A 69 17.12 -43.79 29.83
N ARG A 70 16.54 -43.92 31.01
CA ARG A 70 16.93 -44.90 32.04
C ARG A 70 16.25 -46.26 31.90
N LEU A 71 15.26 -46.37 30.99
CA LEU A 71 14.56 -47.65 30.80
C LEU A 71 15.49 -48.71 30.20
N PRO A 72 15.27 -49.99 30.55
CA PRO A 72 16.11 -51.10 30.07
C PRO A 72 16.12 -51.20 28.55
N GLN A 73 17.32 -51.25 27.96
CA GLN A 73 17.53 -51.47 26.55
C GLN A 73 17.84 -52.93 26.24
N VAL A 74 17.26 -53.52 25.23
CA VAL A 74 17.49 -54.92 24.81
C VAL A 74 18.12 -54.94 23.44
N SER A 75 19.32 -55.53 23.35
CA SER A 75 20.03 -55.70 22.09
C SER A 75 20.15 -57.22 21.76
N GLY A 76 19.84 -57.62 20.54
CA GLY A 76 19.99 -59.00 20.04
C GLY A 76 18.75 -59.52 19.30
N SER A 77 18.71 -60.82 18.99
CA SER A 77 17.66 -61.44 18.16
C SER A 77 16.22 -61.40 18.75
N GLY A 78 16.04 -60.89 19.93
CA GLY A 78 14.73 -60.67 20.56
C GLY A 78 14.17 -59.24 20.44
N ALA A 79 14.87 -58.31 19.81
CA ALA A 79 14.53 -56.90 19.72
C ALA A 79 13.29 -56.56 18.85
N GLY A 80 12.68 -57.52 18.17
CA GLY A 80 11.60 -57.28 17.20
C GLY A 80 10.18 -57.47 17.76
N GLN A 81 9.96 -57.90 18.99
CA GLN A 81 8.61 -58.04 19.59
C GLN A 81 8.46 -57.03 20.73
N MET A 82 7.73 -55.95 20.47
CA MET A 82 7.35 -54.98 21.49
C MET A 82 5.96 -55.29 22.03
N TYR A 83 5.78 -55.11 23.37
CA TYR A 83 4.48 -55.24 24.02
C TYR A 83 4.23 -54.10 24.98
N LEU A 84 2.94 -53.84 25.25
CA LEU A 84 2.55 -52.89 26.26
C LEU A 84 2.95 -53.40 27.65
N SER A 85 3.51 -52.53 28.46
CA SER A 85 3.71 -52.87 29.87
C SER A 85 2.36 -53.05 30.57
N ARG A 86 2.36 -53.89 31.64
CA ARG A 86 1.14 -54.10 32.41
C ARG A 86 0.59 -52.83 33.06
N SER A 87 1.47 -51.89 33.43
CA SER A 87 1.13 -50.60 33.99
C SER A 87 0.45 -49.73 32.94
N LEU A 88 0.96 -49.66 31.69
CA LEU A 88 0.36 -48.91 30.58
C LEU A 88 -0.97 -49.53 30.17
N GLU A 89 -1.08 -50.85 30.08
CA GLU A 89 -2.34 -51.55 29.77
C GLU A 89 -3.45 -51.19 30.76
N GLN A 90 -3.13 -51.16 32.06
CA GLN A 90 -4.07 -50.74 33.10
C GLN A 90 -4.48 -49.28 32.98
N ALA A 91 -3.56 -48.36 32.62
CA ALA A 91 -3.86 -46.97 32.44
C ALA A 91 -4.78 -46.75 31.20
N LEU A 92 -4.53 -47.48 30.10
CA LEU A 92 -5.38 -47.42 28.90
C LEU A 92 -6.80 -47.97 29.17
N ASN A 93 -6.93 -49.05 29.89
CA ASN A 93 -8.25 -49.61 30.28
C ASN A 93 -9.01 -48.65 31.21
N GLU A 94 -8.33 -47.93 32.12
CA GLU A 94 -8.95 -46.92 32.95
C GLU A 94 -9.33 -45.67 32.15
N ALA A 95 -8.56 -45.30 31.10
CA ALA A 95 -8.91 -44.23 30.16
C ALA A 95 -10.22 -44.57 29.42
N GLU A 96 -10.37 -45.80 28.91
CA GLU A 96 -11.63 -46.26 28.25
C GLU A 96 -12.82 -46.22 29.23
N LYS A 97 -12.60 -46.61 30.49
CA LYS A 97 -13.62 -46.55 31.53
C LYS A 97 -14.02 -45.11 31.85
N THR A 98 -13.04 -44.23 31.99
CA THR A 98 -13.27 -42.79 32.25
C THR A 98 -14.05 -42.13 31.10
N ALA A 99 -13.77 -42.48 29.83
CA ALA A 99 -14.54 -42.02 28.70
C ALA A 99 -16.00 -42.39 28.79
N ARG A 100 -16.30 -43.65 29.16
CA ARG A 100 -17.70 -44.11 29.36
C ARG A 100 -18.38 -43.42 30.55
N GLU A 101 -17.65 -43.16 31.64
CA GLU A 101 -18.16 -42.44 32.82
C GLU A 101 -18.48 -40.97 32.47
N MET A 102 -17.75 -40.39 31.54
CA MET A 102 -17.99 -39.05 31.03
C MET A 102 -19.03 -38.99 29.91
N HIS A 103 -19.62 -40.12 29.53
CA HIS A 103 -20.59 -40.27 28.43
C HIS A 103 -20.00 -39.91 27.06
N ASP A 104 -18.73 -40.20 26.85
CA ASP A 104 -18.03 -39.97 25.60
C ASP A 104 -18.01 -41.22 24.71
N GLU A 105 -18.17 -41.05 23.40
CA GLU A 105 -18.16 -42.15 22.43
C GLU A 105 -16.76 -42.59 22.05
N TYR A 106 -15.79 -41.69 22.14
CA TYR A 106 -14.39 -41.93 21.83
C TYR A 106 -13.47 -41.64 23.04
N THR A 107 -12.37 -42.40 23.14
CA THR A 107 -11.30 -42.18 24.13
C THR A 107 -10.30 -41.17 23.55
N SER A 108 -10.32 -39.93 24.02
CA SER A 108 -9.44 -38.83 23.61
C SER A 108 -8.17 -38.73 24.47
N VAL A 109 -7.26 -37.79 24.09
CA VAL A 109 -5.99 -37.58 24.76
C VAL A 109 -6.13 -37.23 26.24
N GLU A 110 -7.20 -36.45 26.59
CA GLU A 110 -7.49 -36.17 28.02
C GLU A 110 -7.86 -37.42 28.82
N HIS A 111 -8.59 -38.38 28.20
CA HIS A 111 -8.87 -39.65 28.87
C HIS A 111 -7.61 -40.47 29.06
N LEU A 112 -6.67 -40.47 28.11
CA LEU A 112 -5.37 -41.11 28.28
C LEU A 112 -4.61 -40.51 29.49
N MET A 113 -4.60 -39.17 29.60
CA MET A 113 -3.97 -38.50 30.73
C MET A 113 -4.66 -38.80 32.05
N LEU A 114 -6.01 -38.86 32.09
CA LEU A 114 -6.77 -39.25 33.29
C LEU A 114 -6.53 -40.69 33.67
N GLY A 115 -6.32 -41.59 32.71
CA GLY A 115 -5.92 -42.97 32.93
C GLY A 115 -4.52 -43.09 33.59
N LEU A 116 -3.55 -42.27 33.12
CA LEU A 116 -2.23 -42.17 33.75
C LEU A 116 -2.30 -41.61 35.17
N PHE A 117 -3.19 -40.64 35.44
CA PHE A 117 -3.41 -40.16 36.83
C PHE A 117 -4.07 -41.22 37.73
N ALA A 118 -4.95 -42.05 37.19
CA ALA A 118 -5.68 -43.05 37.99
C ALA A 118 -4.83 -44.26 38.32
N LYS A 119 -3.92 -44.68 37.45
CA LYS A 119 -3.04 -45.82 37.56
C LYS A 119 -1.57 -45.48 37.22
N PRO A 120 -0.96 -44.49 37.91
CA PRO A 120 0.42 -44.14 37.67
C PRO A 120 1.37 -45.24 38.15
N ASP A 121 2.43 -45.47 37.41
CA ASP A 121 3.57 -46.22 37.91
C ASP A 121 4.39 -45.41 38.94
N ASP A 122 5.41 -46.01 39.52
CA ASP A 122 6.19 -45.35 40.58
C ASP A 122 6.96 -44.12 40.04
N THR A 123 7.38 -44.14 38.78
CA THR A 123 8.11 -43.05 38.11
C THR A 123 7.16 -41.87 37.88
N LEU A 124 6.02 -42.13 37.27
CA LEU A 124 5.03 -41.06 37.01
C LEU A 124 4.47 -40.46 38.26
N LYS A 125 4.24 -41.30 39.28
CA LYS A 125 3.77 -40.87 40.60
C LYS A 125 4.74 -39.90 41.28
N ALA A 126 6.05 -40.18 41.19
CA ALA A 126 7.07 -39.26 41.65
C ALA A 126 7.11 -37.97 40.85
N LEU A 127 7.09 -38.04 39.50
CA LEU A 127 7.11 -36.91 38.61
C LEU A 127 5.90 -35.98 38.82
N PHE A 128 4.69 -36.52 38.90
CA PHE A 128 3.48 -35.73 39.16
C PHE A 128 3.56 -34.99 40.50
N ARG A 129 4.08 -35.63 41.54
CA ARG A 129 4.26 -35.01 42.86
C ARG A 129 5.31 -33.88 42.82
N GLU A 130 6.45 -34.13 42.17
CA GLU A 130 7.53 -33.14 42.03
C GLU A 130 7.15 -31.91 41.21
N CYS A 131 6.35 -32.08 40.15
CA CYS A 131 5.88 -31.00 39.31
C CYS A 131 4.57 -30.34 39.82
N GLY A 132 4.04 -30.80 40.96
CA GLY A 132 2.80 -30.26 41.55
C GLY A 132 1.54 -30.49 40.71
N LEU A 133 1.58 -31.48 39.81
CA LEU A 133 0.49 -31.80 38.89
C LEU A 133 -0.45 -32.84 39.57
N THR A 134 -1.69 -32.43 39.82
CA THR A 134 -2.69 -33.31 40.45
C THR A 134 -3.89 -33.50 39.54
N LYS A 135 -4.60 -34.62 39.69
CA LYS A 135 -5.81 -34.93 38.94
C LYS A 135 -6.87 -33.83 39.05
N GLU A 136 -7.02 -33.26 40.27
CA GLU A 136 -8.02 -32.21 40.53
C GLU A 136 -7.71 -30.92 39.77
N LYS A 137 -6.45 -30.47 39.79
CA LYS A 137 -6.02 -29.28 39.01
C LYS A 137 -6.18 -29.50 37.52
N PHE A 138 -5.81 -30.66 37.01
CA PHE A 138 -5.97 -31.03 35.60
C PHE A 138 -7.46 -31.06 35.20
N LEU A 139 -8.34 -31.65 36.04
CA LEU A 139 -9.79 -31.67 35.79
C LEU A 139 -10.40 -30.26 35.82
N THR A 140 -9.89 -29.36 36.66
CA THR A 140 -10.34 -27.96 36.66
C THR A 140 -9.97 -27.29 35.34
N ALA A 141 -8.72 -27.39 34.89
CA ALA A 141 -8.26 -26.87 33.60
C ALA A 141 -9.02 -27.50 32.42
N LEU A 142 -9.27 -28.81 32.48
CA LEU A 142 -10.04 -29.51 31.47
C LEU A 142 -11.50 -29.02 31.38
N ARG A 143 -12.13 -28.72 32.52
CA ARG A 143 -13.49 -28.16 32.55
C ARG A 143 -13.56 -26.74 31.97
N GLU A 144 -12.54 -25.95 32.19
CA GLU A 144 -12.44 -24.61 31.59
C GLU A 144 -12.31 -24.67 30.06
N VAL A 145 -11.54 -25.60 29.52
CA VAL A 145 -11.30 -25.77 28.08
C VAL A 145 -12.44 -26.53 27.39
N ARG A 146 -12.92 -27.63 28.01
CA ARG A 146 -13.90 -28.52 27.41
C ARG A 146 -15.34 -28.08 27.67
N GLY A 147 -15.61 -27.37 28.76
CA GLY A 147 -16.99 -27.06 29.19
C GLY A 147 -17.79 -28.33 29.47
N ASN A 148 -19.07 -28.37 29.03
CA ASN A 148 -19.98 -29.52 29.19
C ASN A 148 -20.08 -30.38 27.89
N ARG A 149 -19.08 -30.36 27.02
CA ARG A 149 -19.14 -31.09 25.73
C ARG A 149 -18.77 -32.55 25.90
N SER A 150 -19.46 -33.43 25.13
CA SER A 150 -19.11 -34.84 25.00
C SER A 150 -18.30 -35.10 23.74
N VAL A 151 -17.38 -36.05 23.79
CA VAL A 151 -16.57 -36.47 22.61
C VAL A 151 -17.38 -37.44 21.77
N THR A 152 -17.98 -36.91 20.70
CA THR A 152 -18.85 -37.69 19.81
C THR A 152 -18.23 -37.87 18.41
N THR A 153 -17.04 -37.30 18.15
CA THR A 153 -16.30 -37.42 16.90
C THR A 153 -14.94 -38.03 17.14
N ASP A 154 -14.29 -38.51 16.08
CA ASP A 154 -12.94 -39.08 16.12
C ASP A 154 -11.83 -38.00 16.18
N SER A 155 -12.18 -36.71 16.03
CA SER A 155 -11.25 -35.56 16.10
C SER A 155 -11.80 -34.41 16.97
N PRO A 156 -12.11 -34.64 18.25
CA PRO A 156 -12.73 -33.65 19.15
C PRO A 156 -11.78 -32.51 19.51
N GLU A 157 -10.48 -32.77 19.48
CA GLU A 157 -9.45 -31.79 19.83
C GLU A 157 -9.40 -30.63 18.82
N ASP A 158 -9.85 -30.82 17.58
CA ASP A 158 -9.97 -29.77 16.57
C ASP A 158 -11.15 -28.83 16.87
N THR A 159 -12.06 -29.21 17.76
CA THR A 159 -13.20 -28.38 18.18
C THR A 159 -12.97 -27.61 19.48
N TYR A 160 -11.90 -27.88 20.21
CA TYR A 160 -11.55 -27.13 21.41
C TYR A 160 -10.86 -25.81 21.04
N ASP A 161 -11.26 -24.71 21.68
CA ASP A 161 -10.78 -23.34 21.39
C ASP A 161 -10.97 -22.87 19.93
N VAL A 162 -12.01 -23.38 19.25
CA VAL A 162 -12.32 -23.05 17.85
C VAL A 162 -12.35 -21.55 17.58
N LEU A 163 -12.90 -20.79 18.53
CA LEU A 163 -12.97 -19.33 18.36
C LEU A 163 -11.56 -18.72 18.35
N LYS A 164 -10.66 -19.08 19.23
CA LYS A 164 -9.29 -18.54 19.24
C LYS A 164 -8.48 -18.95 18.01
N LYS A 165 -8.80 -20.13 17.43
CA LYS A 165 -8.12 -20.64 16.24
C LYS A 165 -8.55 -19.96 14.94
N TYR A 166 -9.84 -19.61 14.83
CA TYR A 166 -10.42 -19.11 13.59
C TYR A 166 -10.90 -17.66 13.66
N GLY A 167 -10.41 -16.89 14.64
CA GLY A 167 -10.72 -15.48 14.70
C GLY A 167 -10.16 -14.79 15.93
N ARG A 168 -10.61 -13.54 16.12
CA ARG A 168 -10.12 -12.66 17.18
C ARG A 168 -11.29 -12.07 17.96
N ASP A 169 -11.20 -12.11 19.29
CA ASP A 169 -12.12 -11.40 20.18
C ASP A 169 -11.75 -9.92 20.22
N LEU A 170 -12.59 -9.06 19.58
CA LEU A 170 -12.39 -7.61 19.56
C LEU A 170 -12.66 -6.99 20.93
N THR A 171 -13.57 -7.55 21.71
CA THR A 171 -13.87 -7.04 23.06
C THR A 171 -12.73 -7.31 24.05
N GLU A 172 -12.09 -8.48 23.94
CA GLU A 172 -10.88 -8.78 24.72
C GLU A 172 -9.69 -7.91 24.25
N ALA A 173 -9.57 -7.69 22.93
CA ALA A 173 -8.57 -6.78 22.38
C ALA A 173 -8.80 -5.33 22.86
N ALA A 174 -10.06 -4.89 22.98
CA ALA A 174 -10.42 -3.59 23.55
C ALA A 174 -10.05 -3.50 25.05
N ARG A 175 -10.34 -4.54 25.83
CA ARG A 175 -9.94 -4.60 27.25
C ARG A 175 -8.44 -4.57 27.46
N SER A 176 -7.69 -5.20 26.57
CA SER A 176 -6.22 -5.23 26.59
C SER A 176 -5.58 -4.04 25.85
N GLN A 177 -6.37 -3.04 25.44
CA GLN A 177 -5.93 -1.81 24.75
C GLN A 177 -5.13 -2.01 23.47
N LYS A 178 -5.38 -3.12 22.81
CA LYS A 178 -4.72 -3.45 21.52
C LYS A 178 -5.44 -2.87 20.32
N LEU A 179 -6.62 -2.23 20.50
CA LEU A 179 -7.37 -1.59 19.43
C LEU A 179 -7.03 -0.11 19.34
N ASP A 180 -7.04 0.42 18.12
CA ASP A 180 -6.86 1.83 17.88
C ASP A 180 -8.10 2.64 18.24
N PRO A 181 -7.96 3.92 18.63
CA PRO A 181 -9.09 4.78 18.88
C PRO A 181 -9.87 5.02 17.59
N VAL A 182 -11.20 4.87 17.65
CA VAL A 182 -12.07 5.10 16.49
C VAL A 182 -12.66 6.50 16.55
N ILE A 183 -12.38 7.30 15.54
CA ILE A 183 -12.73 8.72 15.48
C ILE A 183 -13.62 8.97 14.26
N GLY A 184 -14.63 9.82 14.40
CA GLY A 184 -15.47 10.28 13.31
C GLY A 184 -16.48 9.26 12.77
N ARG A 185 -16.75 8.15 13.51
CA ARG A 185 -17.70 7.09 13.11
C ARG A 185 -18.85 6.92 14.11
N ASP A 186 -19.15 7.96 14.89
CA ASP A 186 -20.15 7.89 15.94
C ASP A 186 -21.57 7.62 15.43
N GLU A 187 -21.94 8.19 14.29
CA GLU A 187 -23.26 7.99 13.68
C GLU A 187 -23.45 6.56 13.20
N GLU A 188 -22.44 6.02 12.51
CA GLU A 188 -22.48 4.65 12.01
C GLU A 188 -22.52 3.64 13.18
N ILE A 189 -21.71 3.83 14.22
CA ILE A 189 -21.72 2.99 15.41
C ILE A 189 -23.08 3.05 16.12
N ARG A 190 -23.69 4.23 16.31
CA ARG A 190 -25.03 4.37 16.87
C ARG A 190 -26.07 3.68 16.01
N ASN A 191 -25.94 3.73 14.69
CA ASN A 191 -26.83 3.07 13.75
C ASN A 191 -26.70 1.55 13.86
N VAL A 192 -25.48 1.02 13.97
CA VAL A 192 -25.22 -0.41 14.22
C VAL A 192 -25.84 -0.85 15.54
N ILE A 193 -25.64 -0.10 16.63
CA ILE A 193 -26.25 -0.36 17.95
C ILE A 193 -27.77 -0.42 17.84
N ARG A 194 -28.40 0.55 17.15
CA ARG A 194 -29.84 0.60 16.93
C ARG A 194 -30.35 -0.63 16.16
N ILE A 195 -29.62 -1.06 15.14
CA ILE A 195 -30.00 -2.24 14.33
C ILE A 195 -29.88 -3.50 15.17
N LEU A 196 -28.77 -3.72 15.89
CA LEU A 196 -28.57 -4.87 16.79
C LEU A 196 -29.64 -4.98 17.88
N SER A 197 -30.25 -3.88 18.29
CA SER A 197 -31.32 -3.82 19.29
C SER A 197 -32.71 -4.08 18.71
N ARG A 198 -32.87 -4.31 17.40
CA ARG A 198 -34.17 -4.59 16.76
C ARG A 198 -34.61 -6.03 16.97
N LYS A 199 -35.90 -6.26 16.93
CA LYS A 199 -36.49 -7.61 17.01
C LYS A 199 -36.27 -8.42 15.72
N THR A 200 -36.28 -7.77 14.56
CA THR A 200 -36.10 -8.35 13.23
C THR A 200 -35.18 -7.48 12.40
N LYS A 201 -34.50 -8.04 11.39
CA LYS A 201 -33.47 -7.37 10.60
C LYS A 201 -32.41 -6.75 11.52
N ASN A 202 -31.96 -7.51 12.50
CA ASN A 202 -31.07 -7.09 13.57
C ASN A 202 -29.58 -7.37 13.24
N ASN A 203 -29.28 -7.71 12.00
CA ASN A 203 -27.90 -7.89 11.53
C ASN A 203 -27.51 -6.70 10.64
N PRO A 204 -26.68 -5.77 11.10
CA PRO A 204 -26.17 -4.69 10.26
C PRO A 204 -25.18 -5.22 9.22
N CYS A 205 -25.23 -4.66 8.01
CA CYS A 205 -24.25 -4.86 6.98
C CYS A 205 -23.62 -3.53 6.62
N LEU A 206 -22.32 -3.36 6.95
CA LEU A 206 -21.53 -2.18 6.64
C LEU A 206 -21.16 -2.18 5.15
N ILE A 207 -21.62 -1.18 4.42
CA ILE A 207 -21.45 -1.09 2.97
C ILE A 207 -20.65 0.16 2.65
N GLY A 208 -19.51 -0.01 1.99
CA GLY A 208 -18.64 1.11 1.60
C GLY A 208 -17.46 0.63 0.79
N GLU A 209 -16.76 1.55 0.16
CA GLU A 209 -15.57 1.27 -0.62
C GLU A 209 -14.44 0.68 0.26
N PRO A 210 -13.45 0.00 -0.33
CA PRO A 210 -12.29 -0.48 0.41
C PRO A 210 -11.54 0.67 1.10
N GLY A 211 -11.04 0.46 2.31
CA GLY A 211 -10.24 1.47 3.02
C GLY A 211 -11.01 2.62 3.70
N VAL A 212 -12.37 2.65 3.63
CA VAL A 212 -13.15 3.70 4.31
C VAL A 212 -13.34 3.48 5.82
N GLY A 213 -12.80 2.40 6.39
CA GLY A 213 -12.85 2.14 7.83
C GLY A 213 -14.06 1.32 8.30
N LYS A 214 -14.57 0.37 7.50
CA LYS A 214 -15.68 -0.53 7.90
C LYS A 214 -15.35 -1.36 9.13
N THR A 215 -14.15 -1.93 9.19
CA THR A 215 -13.67 -2.75 10.31
C THR A 215 -13.54 -1.92 11.59
N ALA A 216 -13.09 -0.66 11.49
CA ALA A 216 -12.99 0.26 12.60
C ALA A 216 -14.35 0.51 13.31
N ILE A 217 -15.49 0.43 12.61
CA ILE A 217 -16.82 0.57 13.22
C ILE A 217 -17.10 -0.61 14.17
N ALA A 218 -16.71 -1.82 13.81
CA ALA A 218 -16.85 -2.99 14.69
C ALA A 218 -15.91 -2.90 15.90
N GLU A 219 -14.69 -2.41 15.71
CA GLU A 219 -13.73 -2.14 16.78
C GLU A 219 -14.23 -1.02 17.71
N GLY A 220 -14.78 0.07 17.15
CA GLY A 220 -15.40 1.15 17.93
C GLY A 220 -16.59 0.70 18.74
N LEU A 221 -17.39 -0.23 18.23
CA LEU A 221 -18.46 -0.85 19.00
C LEU A 221 -17.91 -1.68 20.15
N ALA A 222 -16.83 -2.45 19.94
CA ALA A 222 -16.16 -3.21 20.99
C ALA A 222 -15.61 -2.30 22.09
N LEU A 223 -14.99 -1.17 21.75
CA LEU A 223 -14.53 -0.16 22.68
C LEU A 223 -15.70 0.42 23.52
N ARG A 224 -16.85 0.73 22.92
CA ARG A 224 -18.03 1.22 23.63
C ARG A 224 -18.66 0.17 24.55
N ILE A 225 -18.65 -1.11 24.15
CA ILE A 225 -19.12 -2.20 25.03
C ILE A 225 -18.26 -2.28 26.27
N VAL A 226 -16.93 -2.21 26.14
CA VAL A 226 -15.99 -2.25 27.27
C VAL A 226 -16.13 -1.02 28.15
N ALA A 227 -16.35 0.16 27.58
CA ALA A 227 -16.62 1.40 28.32
C ALA A 227 -18.00 1.45 28.97
N GLY A 228 -18.91 0.52 28.65
CA GLY A 228 -20.28 0.50 29.13
C GLY A 228 -21.20 1.54 28.45
N ASP A 229 -20.74 2.19 27.36
CA ASP A 229 -21.50 3.20 26.61
C ASP A 229 -22.38 2.56 25.53
N VAL A 230 -23.15 1.56 25.95
CA VAL A 230 -24.10 0.84 25.11
C VAL A 230 -25.38 0.52 25.89
N PRO A 231 -26.53 0.27 25.22
CA PRO A 231 -27.75 -0.19 25.89
C PRO A 231 -27.53 -1.48 26.67
N GLU A 232 -28.38 -1.69 27.70
CA GLU A 232 -28.29 -2.84 28.64
C GLU A 232 -28.14 -4.20 27.94
N ASN A 233 -28.89 -4.39 26.85
CA ASN A 233 -28.88 -5.62 26.05
C ASN A 233 -27.55 -5.91 25.31
N LEU A 234 -26.63 -4.97 25.25
CA LEU A 234 -25.34 -5.10 24.60
C LEU A 234 -24.14 -5.09 25.57
N LYS A 235 -24.32 -4.73 26.83
CA LYS A 235 -23.23 -4.59 27.84
C LYS A 235 -22.41 -5.88 28.04
N ASP A 236 -23.09 -7.04 28.01
CA ASP A 236 -22.46 -8.33 28.25
C ASP A 236 -22.14 -9.09 26.96
N LYS A 237 -22.18 -8.39 25.79
CA LYS A 237 -21.88 -9.01 24.50
C LYS A 237 -20.39 -8.95 24.22
N THR A 238 -19.95 -9.95 23.49
CA THR A 238 -18.60 -10.06 22.95
C THR A 238 -18.66 -9.96 21.43
N ILE A 239 -17.82 -9.13 20.82
CA ILE A 239 -17.68 -9.08 19.36
C ILE A 239 -16.52 -9.96 18.96
N PHE A 240 -16.82 -10.96 18.14
CA PHE A 240 -15.85 -11.89 17.64
C PHE A 240 -15.66 -11.73 16.13
N SER A 241 -14.46 -11.35 15.69
CA SER A 241 -14.09 -11.20 14.28
C SER A 241 -13.65 -12.55 13.71
N LEU A 242 -14.35 -13.02 12.71
CA LEU A 242 -14.08 -14.28 12.01
C LEU A 242 -12.95 -14.08 10.99
N ASP A 243 -11.93 -14.93 11.05
CA ASP A 243 -10.83 -14.96 10.08
C ASP A 243 -11.12 -16.00 9.00
N MET A 244 -11.56 -15.51 7.84
CA MET A 244 -11.84 -16.36 6.69
C MET A 244 -10.60 -17.04 6.12
N GLY A 245 -9.45 -16.36 6.20
CA GLY A 245 -8.16 -16.90 5.76
C GLY A 245 -7.76 -18.12 6.60
N ALA A 246 -7.89 -18.03 7.93
CA ALA A 246 -7.60 -19.13 8.84
C ALA A 246 -8.54 -20.33 8.65
N LEU A 247 -9.81 -20.09 8.32
CA LEU A 247 -10.77 -21.15 8.03
C LEU A 247 -10.43 -21.95 6.76
N VAL A 248 -9.92 -21.27 5.72
CA VAL A 248 -9.57 -21.87 4.42
C VAL A 248 -8.15 -22.45 4.45
N ALA A 249 -7.23 -21.86 5.20
CA ALA A 249 -5.83 -22.28 5.25
C ALA A 249 -5.69 -23.76 5.66
N GLY A 250 -4.98 -24.53 4.82
CA GLY A 250 -4.73 -25.96 5.05
C GLY A 250 -5.93 -26.90 4.86
N ALA A 251 -7.11 -26.40 4.49
CA ALA A 251 -8.22 -27.25 4.11
C ALA A 251 -7.97 -27.86 2.71
N LYS A 252 -7.73 -29.16 2.65
CA LYS A 252 -7.48 -29.88 1.39
C LYS A 252 -8.76 -30.22 0.66
N PHE A 253 -9.86 -30.35 1.40
CA PHE A 253 -11.17 -30.75 0.88
C PHE A 253 -12.25 -29.77 1.35
N ARG A 254 -13.29 -29.62 0.53
CA ARG A 254 -14.47 -28.80 0.81
C ARG A 254 -15.12 -29.09 2.17
N GLY A 255 -15.21 -30.36 2.55
CA GLY A 255 -15.82 -30.79 3.82
C GLY A 255 -15.11 -30.24 5.06
N GLU A 256 -13.80 -30.09 5.03
CA GLU A 256 -13.02 -29.59 6.17
C GLU A 256 -13.35 -28.11 6.48
N PHE A 257 -13.50 -27.28 5.47
CA PHE A 257 -13.90 -25.89 5.67
C PHE A 257 -15.33 -25.77 6.23
N GLU A 258 -16.28 -26.54 5.64
CA GLU A 258 -17.67 -26.57 6.11
C GLU A 258 -17.76 -27.04 7.57
N GLU A 259 -16.95 -28.02 7.96
CA GLU A 259 -16.89 -28.54 9.32
C GLU A 259 -16.29 -27.54 10.31
N ARG A 260 -15.22 -26.84 9.92
CA ARG A 260 -14.61 -25.75 10.73
C ARG A 260 -15.60 -24.60 10.95
N LEU A 261 -16.24 -24.13 9.88
CA LEU A 261 -17.25 -23.08 9.97
C LEU A 261 -18.44 -23.52 10.82
N LYS A 262 -18.92 -24.76 10.66
CA LYS A 262 -19.99 -25.32 11.48
C LYS A 262 -19.61 -25.38 12.95
N SER A 263 -18.37 -25.72 13.27
CA SER A 263 -17.85 -25.74 14.66
C SER A 263 -17.88 -24.34 15.28
N VAL A 264 -17.42 -23.32 14.52
CA VAL A 264 -17.49 -21.90 14.97
C VAL A 264 -18.95 -21.49 15.21
N LEU A 265 -19.84 -21.77 14.26
CA LEU A 265 -21.26 -21.42 14.38
C LEU A 265 -21.96 -22.12 15.54
N THR A 266 -21.60 -23.37 15.82
CA THR A 266 -22.12 -24.11 16.96
C THR A 266 -21.68 -23.47 18.29
N GLU A 267 -20.42 -23.03 18.40
CA GLU A 267 -19.91 -22.31 19.54
C GLU A 267 -20.63 -20.99 19.77
N VAL A 268 -20.84 -20.23 18.71
CA VAL A 268 -21.60 -18.98 18.77
C VAL A 268 -23.05 -19.22 19.21
N GLN A 269 -23.70 -20.28 18.73
CA GLN A 269 -25.05 -20.65 19.16
C GLN A 269 -25.11 -21.02 20.66
N GLN A 270 -24.14 -21.81 21.15
CA GLN A 270 -24.07 -22.22 22.56
C GLN A 270 -23.84 -21.03 23.51
N SER A 271 -23.32 -19.93 23.00
CA SER A 271 -23.20 -18.68 23.77
C SER A 271 -24.55 -18.01 24.11
N GLU A 272 -25.69 -18.57 23.62
CA GLU A 272 -27.04 -18.01 23.83
C GLU A 272 -27.14 -16.52 23.44
N GLY A 273 -26.49 -16.16 22.32
CA GLY A 273 -26.49 -14.82 21.79
C GLY A 273 -25.58 -13.82 22.51
N ARG A 274 -24.67 -14.27 23.39
CA ARG A 274 -23.63 -13.41 23.98
C ARG A 274 -22.58 -12.99 22.98
N ILE A 275 -22.31 -13.80 21.95
CA ILE A 275 -21.33 -13.49 20.90
C ILE A 275 -22.02 -12.86 19.70
N ILE A 276 -21.51 -11.72 19.26
CA ILE A 276 -21.85 -11.08 18.00
C ILE A 276 -20.71 -11.37 17.03
N LEU A 277 -21.04 -12.04 15.91
CA LEU A 277 -20.02 -12.40 14.93
C LEU A 277 -19.78 -11.23 13.97
N PHE A 278 -18.55 -10.76 13.86
CA PHE A 278 -18.15 -9.83 12.81
C PHE A 278 -17.54 -10.60 11.65
N ILE A 279 -18.07 -10.39 10.45
CA ILE A 279 -17.60 -11.03 9.22
C ILE A 279 -17.18 -9.93 8.25
N ASP A 280 -15.88 -9.75 8.09
CA ASP A 280 -15.37 -8.91 7.03
C ASP A 280 -15.47 -9.64 5.69
N GLU A 281 -15.62 -8.89 4.61
CA GLU A 281 -15.85 -9.45 3.26
C GLU A 281 -16.99 -10.51 3.24
N LEU A 282 -18.14 -10.18 3.83
CA LEU A 282 -19.31 -11.08 3.94
C LEU A 282 -19.66 -11.81 2.64
N HIS A 283 -19.38 -11.17 1.50
CA HIS A 283 -19.61 -11.73 0.17
C HIS A 283 -18.81 -13.01 -0.11
N THR A 284 -17.66 -13.20 0.54
CA THR A 284 -16.82 -14.41 0.39
C THR A 284 -17.53 -15.66 0.89
N ILE A 285 -18.34 -15.53 1.94
CA ILE A 285 -19.13 -16.62 2.50
C ILE A 285 -20.38 -16.90 1.65
N VAL A 286 -21.01 -15.86 1.12
CA VAL A 286 -22.30 -15.92 0.43
C VAL A 286 -22.15 -16.18 -1.06
N GLY A 287 -21.04 -15.69 -1.66
CA GLY A 287 -20.83 -15.70 -3.10
C GLY A 287 -20.07 -16.91 -3.66
N ALA A 288 -19.46 -17.68 -2.82
CA ALA A 288 -18.58 -18.78 -3.21
C ALA A 288 -19.26 -19.98 -3.93
N GLY A 289 -20.61 -19.98 -4.04
CA GLY A 289 -21.37 -21.12 -4.57
C GLY A 289 -21.72 -21.12 -6.05
N LYS A 290 -21.29 -20.17 -6.87
CA LYS A 290 -21.75 -20.04 -8.28
C LYS A 290 -20.80 -20.56 -9.35
N THR A 291 -19.57 -20.90 -9.02
CA THR A 291 -18.66 -21.64 -9.91
C THR A 291 -18.71 -23.13 -9.54
N GLU A 292 -18.70 -24.02 -10.52
CA GLU A 292 -18.67 -25.48 -10.29
C GLU A 292 -17.48 -25.82 -9.38
N GLY A 293 -17.78 -26.20 -8.13
CA GLY A 293 -16.79 -26.53 -7.09
C GLY A 293 -16.58 -25.49 -5.98
N ALA A 294 -17.24 -24.33 -6.01
CA ALA A 294 -17.10 -23.31 -4.98
C ALA A 294 -17.99 -23.56 -3.74
N MET A 295 -17.49 -23.11 -2.57
CA MET A 295 -18.08 -23.34 -1.26
C MET A 295 -19.35 -22.49 -1.04
N ASP A 296 -20.47 -23.09 -0.70
CA ASP A 296 -21.71 -22.38 -0.35
C ASP A 296 -21.92 -22.38 1.17
N ALA A 297 -21.06 -21.65 1.88
CA ALA A 297 -21.17 -21.44 3.32
C ALA A 297 -22.42 -20.60 3.71
N GLY A 298 -23.01 -19.91 2.75
CA GLY A 298 -24.26 -19.18 2.94
C GLY A 298 -25.41 -20.06 3.40
N ASN A 299 -25.44 -21.30 2.97
CA ASN A 299 -26.49 -22.25 3.39
C ASN A 299 -26.38 -22.66 4.86
N LEU A 300 -25.22 -22.56 5.49
CA LEU A 300 -25.03 -22.79 6.92
C LEU A 300 -25.51 -21.59 7.75
N LEU A 301 -25.28 -20.37 7.27
CA LEU A 301 -25.67 -19.13 7.95
C LEU A 301 -27.17 -18.82 7.87
N LYS A 302 -27.78 -19.04 6.72
CA LYS A 302 -29.19 -18.70 6.46
C LYS A 302 -30.18 -19.24 7.50
N PRO A 303 -30.12 -20.52 7.93
CA PRO A 303 -31.03 -21.04 8.93
C PRO A 303 -30.84 -20.36 10.31
N LEU A 304 -29.63 -20.09 10.71
CA LEU A 304 -29.28 -19.49 12.01
C LEU A 304 -29.73 -18.03 12.08
N LEU A 305 -29.47 -17.26 11.03
CA LEU A 305 -29.96 -15.90 10.88
C LEU A 305 -31.50 -15.84 10.81
N ALA A 306 -32.13 -16.86 10.20
CA ALA A 306 -33.58 -16.95 10.11
C ALA A 306 -34.25 -17.17 11.46
N ARG A 307 -33.66 -17.98 12.33
CA ARG A 307 -34.17 -18.28 13.67
C ARG A 307 -33.79 -17.22 14.72
N GLY A 308 -32.89 -16.28 14.37
CA GLY A 308 -32.35 -15.30 15.33
C GLY A 308 -31.37 -15.89 16.33
N GLU A 309 -30.83 -17.08 16.04
CA GLU A 309 -29.81 -17.77 16.85
C GLU A 309 -28.39 -17.21 16.63
N LEU A 310 -28.20 -16.45 15.56
CA LEU A 310 -26.95 -15.79 15.21
C LEU A 310 -27.16 -14.29 15.09
N HIS A 311 -26.34 -13.52 15.81
CA HIS A 311 -26.18 -12.09 15.60
C HIS A 311 -24.90 -11.83 14.83
N CYS A 312 -25.00 -11.10 13.72
CA CYS A 312 -23.88 -10.89 12.82
C CYS A 312 -23.78 -9.42 12.38
N ILE A 313 -22.57 -8.89 12.34
CA ILE A 313 -22.22 -7.65 11.67
C ILE A 313 -21.45 -8.04 10.43
N GLY A 314 -21.94 -7.76 9.23
CA GLY A 314 -21.23 -8.00 7.98
C GLY A 314 -20.57 -6.71 7.48
N ALA A 315 -19.47 -6.85 6.75
CA ALA A 315 -18.87 -5.75 5.99
C ALA A 315 -18.64 -6.19 4.54
N THR A 316 -18.90 -5.29 3.58
CA THR A 316 -18.74 -5.59 2.15
C THR A 316 -18.73 -4.29 1.34
N THR A 317 -18.45 -4.37 0.03
CA THR A 317 -18.59 -3.24 -0.88
C THR A 317 -20.02 -3.14 -1.44
N LEU A 318 -20.39 -1.98 -2.00
CA LEU A 318 -21.72 -1.76 -2.58
C LEU A 318 -22.00 -2.72 -3.75
N ASN A 319 -21.02 -2.96 -4.60
CA ASN A 319 -21.14 -3.83 -5.75
C ASN A 319 -21.36 -5.29 -5.35
N GLU A 320 -20.63 -5.74 -4.34
CA GLU A 320 -20.73 -7.09 -3.79
C GLU A 320 -22.04 -7.30 -3.02
N TYR A 321 -22.46 -6.29 -2.26
CA TYR A 321 -23.75 -6.30 -1.59
C TYR A 321 -24.90 -6.51 -2.58
N ARG A 322 -24.94 -5.72 -3.67
CA ARG A 322 -25.94 -5.85 -4.74
C ARG A 322 -25.89 -7.20 -5.45
N LYS A 323 -24.68 -7.71 -5.68
CA LYS A 323 -24.46 -8.95 -6.42
C LYS A 323 -24.81 -10.21 -5.62
N TYR A 324 -24.50 -10.23 -4.33
CA TYR A 324 -24.55 -11.45 -3.50
C TYR A 324 -25.60 -11.41 -2.39
N ILE A 325 -25.87 -10.26 -1.75
CA ILE A 325 -26.79 -10.15 -0.61
C ILE A 325 -28.20 -9.74 -1.08
N GLU A 326 -28.30 -8.67 -1.86
CA GLU A 326 -29.58 -8.12 -2.32
C GLU A 326 -30.33 -9.06 -3.27
N LYS A 327 -29.62 -9.88 -4.04
CA LYS A 327 -30.23 -10.91 -4.91
C LYS A 327 -30.70 -12.15 -4.18
N ASP A 328 -30.34 -12.34 -2.94
CA ASP A 328 -30.76 -13.45 -2.10
C ASP A 328 -31.86 -13.00 -1.12
N ALA A 329 -33.08 -13.29 -1.42
CA ALA A 329 -34.27 -12.88 -0.64
C ALA A 329 -34.22 -13.31 0.84
N ALA A 330 -33.48 -14.37 1.18
CA ALA A 330 -33.33 -14.81 2.57
C ALA A 330 -32.36 -13.93 3.35
N LEU A 331 -31.30 -13.49 2.73
CA LEU A 331 -30.28 -12.60 3.32
C LEU A 331 -30.75 -11.15 3.34
N GLU A 332 -31.36 -10.65 2.26
CA GLU A 332 -31.91 -9.31 2.16
C GLU A 332 -32.89 -8.99 3.31
N ARG A 333 -33.71 -9.98 3.68
CA ARG A 333 -34.67 -9.84 4.79
C ARG A 333 -34.03 -9.88 6.18
N ARG A 334 -32.73 -10.21 6.29
CA ARG A 334 -32.03 -10.38 7.56
C ARG A 334 -30.96 -9.32 7.82
N PHE A 335 -30.30 -8.89 6.77
CA PHE A 335 -29.33 -7.81 6.85
C PHE A 335 -29.97 -6.44 6.64
N GLN A 336 -29.53 -5.47 7.45
CA GLN A 336 -29.89 -4.06 7.30
C GLN A 336 -28.66 -3.29 6.83
N PRO A 337 -28.71 -2.65 5.64
CA PRO A 337 -27.56 -1.89 5.15
C PRO A 337 -27.28 -0.66 6.02
N VAL A 338 -25.98 -0.43 6.28
CA VAL A 338 -25.42 0.76 6.87
C VAL A 338 -24.36 1.29 5.92
N MET A 339 -24.66 2.43 5.31
CA MET A 339 -23.71 3.06 4.38
C MET A 339 -22.55 3.68 5.16
N VAL A 340 -21.32 3.36 4.76
CA VAL A 340 -20.09 3.91 5.29
C VAL A 340 -19.45 4.73 4.17
N ALA A 341 -19.66 6.04 4.24
CA ALA A 341 -19.10 6.95 3.26
C ALA A 341 -17.60 7.19 3.48
N GLU A 342 -16.90 7.59 2.42
CA GLU A 342 -15.55 8.12 2.53
C GLU A 342 -15.57 9.36 3.44
N PRO A 343 -14.67 9.46 4.46
CA PRO A 343 -14.61 10.64 5.31
C PRO A 343 -14.10 11.85 4.54
N THR A 344 -14.45 13.04 5.04
CA THR A 344 -13.89 14.30 4.50
C THR A 344 -12.40 14.42 4.81
N VAL A 345 -11.75 15.41 4.20
CA VAL A 345 -10.34 15.72 4.51
C VAL A 345 -10.20 16.14 5.97
N GLU A 346 -11.14 16.95 6.47
CA GLU A 346 -11.19 17.41 7.86
C GLU A 346 -11.34 16.25 8.84
N ASP A 347 -12.27 15.32 8.56
CA ASP A 347 -12.46 14.12 9.38
C ASP A 347 -11.20 13.24 9.35
N THR A 348 -10.56 13.11 8.18
CA THR A 348 -9.32 12.36 8.04
C THR A 348 -8.18 12.95 8.85
N ILE A 349 -8.04 14.29 8.87
CA ILE A 349 -7.05 14.97 9.72
C ILE A 349 -7.32 14.66 11.20
N ALA A 350 -8.58 14.68 11.63
CA ALA A 350 -8.94 14.32 13.01
C ALA A 350 -8.59 12.86 13.33
N ILE A 351 -8.85 11.94 12.42
CA ILE A 351 -8.47 10.52 12.53
C ILE A 351 -6.94 10.38 12.67
N LEU A 352 -6.17 11.01 11.78
CA LEU A 352 -4.72 10.96 11.80
C LEU A 352 -4.13 11.53 13.10
N ARG A 353 -4.70 12.63 13.62
CA ARG A 353 -4.31 13.20 14.93
C ARG A 353 -4.55 12.22 16.07
N GLY A 354 -5.65 11.48 16.04
CA GLY A 354 -5.93 10.47 17.05
C GLY A 354 -5.04 9.23 16.97
N LEU A 355 -4.52 8.91 15.79
CA LEU A 355 -3.58 7.79 15.59
C LEU A 355 -2.12 8.18 15.80
N LYS A 356 -1.82 9.49 15.78
CA LYS A 356 -0.48 10.05 15.81
C LYS A 356 0.42 9.44 16.89
N GLU A 357 -0.03 9.46 18.15
CA GLU A 357 0.79 8.98 19.26
C GLU A 357 1.20 7.52 19.12
N ARG A 358 0.29 6.67 18.63
CA ARG A 358 0.57 5.24 18.43
C ARG A 358 1.60 5.00 17.31
N TYR A 359 1.50 5.75 16.20
CA TYR A 359 2.48 5.68 15.13
C TYR A 359 3.84 6.23 15.59
N GLU A 360 3.87 7.34 16.35
CA GLU A 360 5.09 7.88 16.92
C GLU A 360 5.81 6.87 17.83
N VAL A 361 5.06 6.14 18.65
CA VAL A 361 5.63 5.13 19.55
C VAL A 361 6.09 3.90 18.76
N TYR A 362 5.26 3.39 17.85
CA TYR A 362 5.59 2.20 17.05
C TYR A 362 6.85 2.38 16.20
N HIS A 363 6.98 3.52 15.53
CA HIS A 363 8.12 3.83 14.68
C HIS A 363 9.27 4.50 15.42
N GLY A 364 9.01 5.13 16.55
CA GLY A 364 10.02 5.89 17.30
C GLY A 364 10.41 7.21 16.64
N VAL A 365 9.50 7.84 15.88
CA VAL A 365 9.70 9.10 15.17
C VAL A 365 8.64 10.11 15.58
N LYS A 366 8.95 11.43 15.49
CA LYS A 366 7.94 12.49 15.69
C LYS A 366 7.19 12.78 14.41
N ILE A 367 5.88 13.03 14.50
CA ILE A 367 5.05 13.42 13.36
C ILE A 367 4.58 14.86 13.57
N GLN A 368 4.91 15.76 12.65
CA GLN A 368 4.40 17.12 12.69
C GLN A 368 2.93 17.20 12.27
N ASP A 369 2.18 18.13 12.84
CA ASP A 369 0.76 18.32 12.48
C ASP A 369 0.60 18.72 11.00
N ALA A 370 1.55 19.51 10.46
CA ALA A 370 1.60 19.85 9.05
C ALA A 370 1.72 18.60 8.16
N ALA A 371 2.46 17.57 8.58
CA ALA A 371 2.56 16.30 7.85
C ALA A 371 1.22 15.55 7.81
N LEU A 372 0.44 15.56 8.88
CA LEU A 372 -0.89 14.95 8.91
C LEU A 372 -1.87 15.68 7.98
N ILE A 373 -1.82 17.01 7.99
CA ILE A 373 -2.62 17.84 7.08
C ILE A 373 -2.20 17.57 5.63
N ALA A 374 -0.90 17.52 5.36
CA ALA A 374 -0.37 17.20 4.04
C ALA A 374 -0.78 15.79 3.59
N ALA A 375 -0.69 14.79 4.46
CA ALA A 375 -1.10 13.42 4.14
C ALA A 375 -2.57 13.33 3.73
N ALA A 376 -3.48 14.00 4.44
CA ALA A 376 -4.90 14.02 4.11
C ALA A 376 -5.17 14.80 2.81
N THR A 377 -4.59 15.99 2.66
CA THR A 377 -4.85 16.87 1.50
C THR A 377 -4.21 16.36 0.22
N LEU A 378 -2.92 15.94 0.28
CA LEU A 378 -2.20 15.45 -0.89
C LEU A 378 -2.73 14.09 -1.33
N SER A 379 -3.04 13.17 -0.40
CA SER A 379 -3.64 11.89 -0.78
C SER A 379 -5.01 12.06 -1.43
N ASN A 380 -5.85 12.95 -0.90
CA ASN A 380 -7.15 13.23 -1.49
C ASN A 380 -7.03 13.81 -2.90
N ARG A 381 -6.04 14.68 -3.13
CA ARG A 381 -5.83 15.36 -4.39
C ARG A 381 -5.12 14.48 -5.44
N TYR A 382 -4.11 13.70 -5.04
CA TYR A 382 -3.18 13.05 -5.95
C TYR A 382 -3.35 11.53 -6.07
N ILE A 383 -3.97 10.87 -5.09
CA ILE A 383 -4.20 9.42 -5.10
C ILE A 383 -5.69 9.18 -5.31
N THR A 384 -6.08 8.88 -6.56
CA THR A 384 -7.49 8.78 -6.97
C THR A 384 -8.02 7.35 -7.01
N ASP A 385 -7.15 6.36 -6.96
CA ASP A 385 -7.48 4.93 -7.01
C ASP A 385 -7.74 4.29 -5.64
N ARG A 386 -7.54 5.05 -4.54
CA ARG A 386 -7.75 4.63 -3.16
C ARG A 386 -8.59 5.66 -2.40
N PHE A 387 -9.19 5.26 -1.29
CA PHE A 387 -10.11 6.07 -0.50
C PHE A 387 -9.50 6.52 0.84
N LEU A 388 -9.99 7.67 1.34
CA LEU A 388 -9.70 8.13 2.69
C LEU A 388 -10.45 7.24 3.71
N PRO A 389 -9.93 7.05 4.94
CA PRO A 389 -8.67 7.57 5.47
C PRO A 389 -7.45 6.71 5.15
N ASP A 390 -7.64 5.50 4.58
CA ASP A 390 -6.62 4.46 4.40
C ASP A 390 -5.39 4.98 3.66
N LYS A 391 -5.57 5.63 2.49
CA LYS A 391 -4.47 6.20 1.71
C LYS A 391 -3.66 7.27 2.48
N ALA A 392 -4.29 8.02 3.38
CA ALA A 392 -3.59 9.02 4.18
C ALA A 392 -2.85 8.39 5.37
N ILE A 393 -3.43 7.35 5.98
CA ILE A 393 -2.79 6.55 7.03
C ILE A 393 -1.54 5.87 6.49
N ASP A 394 -1.64 5.22 5.32
CA ASP A 394 -0.51 4.55 4.66
C ASP A 394 0.63 5.52 4.33
N LEU A 395 0.33 6.76 3.89
CA LEU A 395 1.35 7.77 3.67
C LEU A 395 2.10 8.12 4.95
N VAL A 396 1.39 8.26 6.06
CA VAL A 396 2.00 8.55 7.37
C VAL A 396 2.84 7.36 7.83
N ASP A 397 2.32 6.14 7.68
CA ASP A 397 3.04 4.92 8.07
C ASP A 397 4.33 4.75 7.26
N GLU A 398 4.26 4.90 5.93
CA GLU A 398 5.45 4.81 5.06
C GLU A 398 6.45 5.92 5.35
N ALA A 399 5.99 7.15 5.65
CA ALA A 399 6.88 8.26 6.01
C ALA A 399 7.62 7.97 7.34
N CYS A 400 6.90 7.46 8.33
CA CYS A 400 7.51 7.04 9.58
C CYS A 400 8.52 5.90 9.39
N ALA A 401 8.19 4.90 8.56
CA ALA A 401 9.07 3.79 8.23
C ALA A 401 10.31 4.25 7.47
N LEU A 402 10.17 5.22 6.54
CA LEU A 402 11.28 5.82 5.80
C LEU A 402 12.27 6.49 6.76
N ILE A 403 11.79 7.40 7.62
CA ILE A 403 12.61 8.10 8.60
C ILE A 403 13.29 7.11 9.57
N LYS A 404 12.54 6.12 10.08
CA LYS A 404 13.10 5.05 10.93
C LYS A 404 14.23 4.28 10.24
N THR A 405 14.08 4.02 8.95
CA THR A 405 15.11 3.34 8.15
C THR A 405 16.33 4.23 7.97
N GLU A 406 16.13 5.51 7.63
CA GLU A 406 17.20 6.50 7.50
C GLU A 406 17.96 6.68 8.83
N MET A 407 17.27 6.74 9.97
CA MET A 407 17.90 6.83 11.30
C MET A 407 18.75 5.59 11.64
N ASN A 408 18.37 4.40 11.15
CA ASN A 408 19.10 3.16 11.41
C ASN A 408 20.17 2.84 10.36
N SER A 409 20.13 3.48 9.21
CA SER A 409 21.14 3.35 8.14
C SER A 409 22.20 4.43 8.23
N MET A 410 23.31 4.21 7.57
CA MET A 410 24.35 5.25 7.42
C MET A 410 23.83 6.34 6.48
N PRO A 411 23.95 7.63 6.84
CA PRO A 411 23.58 8.74 5.96
C PRO A 411 24.31 8.65 4.61
N THR A 412 23.63 9.10 3.54
CA THR A 412 24.15 9.02 2.16
C THR A 412 25.52 9.71 2.04
N GLU A 413 25.66 10.87 2.65
CA GLU A 413 26.93 11.64 2.64
C GLU A 413 28.08 10.85 3.28
N LEU A 414 27.80 10.14 4.36
CA LEU A 414 28.80 9.32 5.05
C LEU A 414 29.13 8.07 4.23
N ASP A 415 28.16 7.50 3.54
CA ASP A 415 28.33 6.33 2.68
C ASP A 415 29.12 6.68 1.40
N GLU A 416 28.87 7.84 0.81
CA GLU A 416 29.65 8.36 -0.31
C GLU A 416 31.11 8.58 0.05
N LEU A 417 31.38 9.19 1.22
CA LEU A 417 32.73 9.34 1.73
C LEU A 417 33.42 7.99 1.94
N ARG A 418 32.71 7.01 2.49
CA ARG A 418 33.21 5.66 2.68
C ARG A 418 33.56 5.00 1.34
N HIS A 419 32.70 5.14 0.33
CA HIS A 419 32.96 4.61 -1.01
C HIS A 419 34.17 5.30 -1.66
N ARG A 420 34.31 6.62 -1.51
CA ARG A 420 35.45 7.37 -2.05
C ARG A 420 36.74 6.93 -1.37
N ILE A 421 36.74 6.81 -0.05
CA ILE A 421 37.87 6.30 0.72
C ILE A 421 38.30 4.92 0.21
N MET A 422 37.33 4.01 0.04
CA MET A 422 37.59 2.64 -0.45
C MET A 422 38.20 2.66 -1.87
N GLN A 423 37.74 3.51 -2.77
CA GLN A 423 38.32 3.67 -4.11
C GLN A 423 39.78 4.12 -4.04
N LEU A 424 40.07 5.16 -3.23
CA LEU A 424 41.41 5.67 -3.07
C LEU A 424 42.34 4.67 -2.34
N GLU A 425 41.84 3.86 -1.42
CA GLU A 425 42.60 2.78 -0.77
C GLU A 425 43.01 1.69 -1.77
N ILE A 426 42.08 1.33 -2.71
CA ILE A 426 42.39 0.39 -3.80
C ILE A 426 43.46 0.98 -4.72
N GLU A 427 43.36 2.25 -5.07
CA GLU A 427 44.32 2.99 -5.90
C GLU A 427 45.70 3.10 -5.21
N GLU A 428 45.71 3.44 -3.93
CA GLU A 428 46.92 3.47 -3.09
C GLU A 428 47.62 2.11 -3.05
N ALA A 429 46.85 1.04 -2.86
CA ALA A 429 47.37 -0.32 -2.82
C ALA A 429 47.94 -0.79 -4.16
N ALA A 430 47.39 -0.30 -5.29
CA ALA A 430 47.91 -0.58 -6.63
C ALA A 430 49.23 0.19 -6.86
N MET A 431 49.26 1.50 -6.53
CA MET A 431 50.44 2.35 -6.75
C MET A 431 51.61 2.01 -5.86
N LYS A 432 51.38 1.51 -4.64
CA LYS A 432 52.49 1.02 -3.77
C LYS A 432 53.34 -0.11 -4.37
N LYS A 433 52.85 -0.75 -5.41
CA LYS A 433 53.58 -1.83 -6.10
C LYS A 433 54.50 -1.33 -7.22
N GLU A 434 54.34 -0.07 -7.65
CA GLU A 434 55.09 0.58 -8.69
C GLU A 434 56.20 1.48 -8.12
N THR A 435 57.34 1.59 -8.83
CA THR A 435 58.53 2.28 -8.32
C THR A 435 58.96 3.50 -9.15
N ASP A 436 58.12 3.91 -10.12
CA ASP A 436 58.48 5.06 -10.95
C ASP A 436 58.18 6.40 -10.23
N LYS A 437 58.91 7.48 -10.61
CA LYS A 437 58.85 8.79 -9.91
C LYS A 437 57.54 9.51 -10.07
N LEU A 438 56.83 9.29 -11.20
CA LEU A 438 55.50 9.92 -11.43
C LEU A 438 54.42 9.27 -10.54
N THR A 439 54.42 7.96 -10.45
CA THR A 439 53.51 7.19 -9.59
C THR A 439 53.76 7.49 -8.12
N GLN A 440 55.02 7.73 -7.69
CA GLN A 440 55.31 8.13 -6.31
C GLN A 440 54.82 9.56 -5.96
N ALA A 441 54.88 10.51 -6.91
CA ALA A 441 54.29 11.82 -6.71
C ALA A 441 52.78 11.78 -6.57
N HIS A 442 52.12 11.02 -7.45
CA HIS A 442 50.68 10.82 -7.40
C HIS A 442 50.24 10.03 -6.14
N LEU A 443 51.03 9.05 -5.70
CA LEU A 443 50.81 8.33 -4.45
C LEU A 443 50.79 9.28 -3.24
N ALA A 444 51.66 10.28 -3.20
CA ALA A 444 51.66 11.25 -2.12
C ALA A 444 50.42 12.17 -2.11
N GLU A 445 49.90 12.52 -3.29
CA GLU A 445 48.64 13.27 -3.43
C GLU A 445 47.46 12.43 -2.96
N VAL A 446 47.32 11.16 -3.45
CA VAL A 446 46.30 10.23 -3.02
C VAL A 446 46.29 9.96 -1.52
N GLN A 447 47.49 9.80 -0.92
CA GLN A 447 47.63 9.65 0.53
C GLN A 447 47.19 10.89 1.31
N LYS A 448 47.46 12.10 0.79
CA LYS A 448 46.95 13.33 1.39
C LYS A 448 45.46 13.45 1.32
N GLU A 449 44.84 13.22 0.13
CA GLU A 449 43.39 13.22 -0.06
C GLU A 449 42.75 12.18 0.86
N LEU A 450 43.32 10.99 0.96
CA LEU A 450 42.85 9.92 1.80
C LEU A 450 42.90 10.27 3.30
N ALA A 451 43.92 10.96 3.76
CA ALA A 451 44.00 11.44 5.14
C ALA A 451 42.90 12.48 5.44
N GLU A 452 42.71 13.46 4.57
CA GLU A 452 41.68 14.50 4.71
C GLU A 452 40.27 13.91 4.72
N LEU A 453 39.96 12.94 3.80
CA LEU A 453 38.68 12.27 3.74
C LEU A 453 38.44 11.38 4.97
N ARG A 454 39.46 10.69 5.49
CA ARG A 454 39.35 9.89 6.71
C ARG A 454 39.05 10.76 7.94
N ASP A 455 39.70 11.90 8.08
CA ASP A 455 39.46 12.84 9.18
C ASP A 455 38.01 13.38 9.10
N SER A 456 37.54 13.76 7.90
CA SER A 456 36.18 14.19 7.66
C SER A 456 35.19 13.05 7.99
N PHE A 457 35.42 11.84 7.51
CA PHE A 457 34.60 10.67 7.80
C PHE A 457 34.49 10.35 9.28
N HIS A 458 35.63 10.39 10.02
CA HIS A 458 35.64 10.15 11.47
C HIS A 458 34.89 11.24 12.23
N GLY A 459 35.01 12.49 11.84
CA GLY A 459 34.28 13.62 12.42
C GLY A 459 32.76 13.48 12.21
N MET A 460 32.33 13.22 10.98
CA MET A 460 30.93 13.03 10.66
C MET A 460 30.37 11.78 11.31
N LYS A 461 31.12 10.69 11.36
CA LYS A 461 30.70 9.44 12.02
C LYS A 461 30.50 9.63 13.52
N ALA A 462 31.40 10.36 14.20
CA ALA A 462 31.24 10.64 15.63
C ALA A 462 29.99 11.50 15.91
N ARG A 463 29.70 12.48 15.05
CA ARG A 463 28.48 13.29 15.13
C ARG A 463 27.25 12.41 14.95
N TRP A 464 27.20 11.59 13.91
CA TRP A 464 26.11 10.65 13.64
C TRP A 464 25.87 9.68 14.80
N GLU A 465 26.91 9.08 15.37
CA GLU A 465 26.79 8.19 16.53
C GLU A 465 26.24 8.91 17.78
N SER A 466 26.64 10.14 18.01
CA SER A 466 26.14 10.98 19.11
C SER A 466 24.67 11.34 18.92
N GLU A 467 24.26 11.74 17.71
CA GLU A 467 22.87 12.04 17.36
C GLU A 467 22.00 10.79 17.53
N LYS A 468 22.46 9.65 17.04
CA LYS A 468 21.75 8.34 17.16
C LYS A 468 21.55 7.94 18.62
N GLN A 469 22.54 8.14 19.50
CA GLN A 469 22.40 7.85 20.92
C GLN A 469 21.39 8.76 21.62
N SER A 470 21.36 10.05 21.29
CA SER A 470 20.39 10.99 21.89
C SER A 470 18.97 10.68 21.44
N ILE A 471 18.75 10.35 20.17
CA ILE A 471 17.45 9.92 19.66
C ILE A 471 17.01 8.60 20.32
N GLY A 472 17.91 7.64 20.47
CA GLY A 472 17.64 6.36 21.14
C GLY A 472 17.19 6.52 22.59
N LYS A 473 17.75 7.48 23.33
CA LYS A 473 17.28 7.79 24.69
C LYS A 473 15.83 8.31 24.71
N VAL A 474 15.50 9.23 23.81
CA VAL A 474 14.15 9.78 23.69
C VAL A 474 13.13 8.67 23.36
N GLN A 475 13.49 7.77 22.44
CA GLN A 475 12.63 6.62 22.06
C GLN A 475 12.36 5.69 23.25
N ASN A 476 13.40 5.32 23.98
CA ASN A 476 13.26 4.45 25.16
C ASN A 476 12.38 5.09 26.23
N LEU A 477 12.56 6.38 26.52
CA LEU A 477 11.72 7.10 27.48
C LEU A 477 10.23 7.16 27.06
N ARG A 478 9.94 7.33 25.78
CA ARG A 478 8.56 7.30 25.27
C ARG A 478 7.94 5.92 25.41
N GLN A 479 8.67 4.85 25.08
CA GLN A 479 8.19 3.48 25.27
C GLN A 479 7.92 3.16 26.75
N GLU A 480 8.79 3.61 27.67
CA GLU A 480 8.54 3.45 29.11
C GLU A 480 7.29 4.21 29.56
N ILE A 481 7.07 5.43 29.06
CA ILE A 481 5.87 6.24 29.38
C ILE A 481 4.60 5.53 28.91
N GLU A 482 4.62 4.95 27.70
CA GLU A 482 3.47 4.20 27.18
C GLU A 482 3.18 2.95 28.01
N GLN A 483 4.21 2.19 28.35
CA GLN A 483 4.07 1.00 29.23
C GLN A 483 3.45 1.38 30.57
N ILE A 484 3.91 2.48 31.16
CA ILE A 484 3.36 2.96 32.46
C ILE A 484 1.92 3.44 32.30
N ASN A 485 1.57 4.13 31.21
CA ASN A 485 0.20 4.50 30.95
C ASN A 485 -0.72 3.27 30.81
N ALA A 486 -0.27 2.25 30.10
CA ALA A 486 -0.99 0.99 29.99
C ALA A 486 -1.13 0.28 31.36
N GLU A 487 -0.08 0.30 32.20
CA GLU A 487 -0.14 -0.25 33.56
C GLU A 487 -1.12 0.53 34.45
N ILE A 488 -1.16 1.87 34.36
CA ILE A 488 -2.10 2.73 35.10
C ILE A 488 -3.54 2.35 34.75
N GLU A 489 -3.85 2.24 33.47
CA GLU A 489 -5.22 1.88 33.05
C GLU A 489 -5.58 0.45 33.42
N MET A 490 -4.65 -0.51 33.31
CA MET A 490 -4.89 -1.87 33.78
C MET A 490 -5.12 -1.92 35.29
N ALA A 491 -4.38 -1.13 36.09
CA ALA A 491 -4.57 -1.03 37.52
C ALA A 491 -5.92 -0.38 37.86
N GLN A 492 -6.34 0.66 37.14
CA GLN A 492 -7.66 1.28 37.29
C GLN A 492 -8.79 0.30 36.97
N ASN A 493 -8.68 -0.44 35.87
CA ASN A 493 -9.66 -1.45 35.47
C ASN A 493 -9.78 -2.61 36.47
N ARG A 494 -8.70 -2.90 37.21
CA ARG A 494 -8.68 -3.89 38.30
C ARG A 494 -9.06 -3.31 39.67
N TYR A 495 -9.44 -2.01 39.74
CA TYR A 495 -9.71 -1.29 40.99
C TYR A 495 -8.51 -1.23 41.95
N ASP A 496 -7.29 -1.43 41.48
CA ASP A 496 -6.07 -1.21 42.28
C ASP A 496 -5.65 0.26 42.19
N LEU A 497 -6.42 1.06 42.93
CA LEU A 497 -6.26 2.53 42.95
C LEU A 497 -4.92 2.96 43.58
N ASN A 498 -4.32 2.13 44.48
CA ASN A 498 -3.04 2.43 45.10
C ASN A 498 -1.91 2.33 44.08
N ARG A 499 -1.88 1.27 43.28
CA ARG A 499 -0.88 1.07 42.24
C ARG A 499 -1.04 2.12 41.12
N ALA A 500 -2.29 2.40 40.70
CA ALA A 500 -2.58 3.45 39.75
C ALA A 500 -2.11 4.85 40.21
N ALA A 501 -2.31 5.17 41.47
CA ALA A 501 -1.87 6.44 42.06
C ALA A 501 -0.32 6.53 42.15
N GLU A 502 0.36 5.46 42.56
CA GLU A 502 1.82 5.39 42.61
C GLU A 502 2.45 5.66 41.24
N LEU A 503 1.95 4.98 40.19
CA LEU A 503 2.44 5.15 38.85
C LEU A 503 2.12 6.55 38.27
N LYS A 504 0.89 7.01 38.44
CA LYS A 504 0.39 8.27 37.89
C LYS A 504 1.02 9.51 38.52
N TYR A 505 1.21 9.51 39.85
CA TYR A 505 1.74 10.69 40.57
C TYR A 505 3.22 10.55 40.95
N GLY A 506 3.80 9.36 40.87
CA GLY A 506 5.20 9.11 41.19
C GLY A 506 6.06 8.94 39.93
N ARG A 507 5.89 7.83 39.22
CA ARG A 507 6.82 7.44 38.12
C ARG A 507 6.59 8.23 36.83
N LEU A 508 5.33 8.43 36.41
CA LEU A 508 4.97 9.10 35.15
C LEU A 508 5.51 10.54 35.07
N PRO A 509 5.36 11.40 36.12
CA PRO A 509 5.88 12.76 36.05
C PRO A 509 7.42 12.83 36.00
N GLN A 510 8.09 11.84 36.61
CA GLN A 510 9.55 11.76 36.53
C GLN A 510 10.02 11.46 35.10
N LEU A 511 9.41 10.46 34.46
CA LEU A 511 9.77 10.12 33.07
C LEU A 511 9.39 11.24 32.08
N GLN A 512 8.27 11.92 32.32
CA GLN A 512 7.89 13.06 31.50
C GLN A 512 8.93 14.21 31.60
N LYS A 513 9.46 14.45 32.81
CA LYS A 513 10.52 15.43 33.01
C LYS A 513 11.84 15.02 32.35
N GLU A 514 12.23 13.75 32.49
CA GLU A 514 13.41 13.18 31.83
C GLU A 514 13.27 13.27 30.30
N LEU A 515 12.06 13.00 29.77
CA LEU A 515 11.77 13.13 28.35
C LEU A 515 11.89 14.59 27.89
N GLU A 516 11.32 15.54 28.63
CA GLU A 516 11.40 16.97 28.30
C GLU A 516 12.86 17.48 28.33
N GLU A 517 13.66 17.03 29.30
CA GLU A 517 15.09 17.36 29.38
C GLU A 517 15.87 16.73 28.20
N ALA A 518 15.59 15.47 27.83
CA ALA A 518 16.22 14.81 26.69
C ALA A 518 15.81 15.46 25.35
N GLU A 519 14.55 15.87 25.22
CA GLU A 519 14.04 16.57 24.05
C GLU A 519 14.67 17.97 23.90
N LYS A 520 14.80 18.73 25.01
CA LYS A 520 15.51 20.03 25.00
C LYS A 520 16.99 19.91 24.65
N GLN A 521 17.67 18.87 25.11
CA GLN A 521 19.05 18.57 24.72
C GLN A 521 19.13 18.19 23.23
N SER A 522 18.12 17.56 22.71
CA SER A 522 18.03 17.21 21.29
C SER A 522 17.54 18.37 20.40
N GLU A 523 16.95 19.43 20.93
CA GLU A 523 16.41 20.61 20.24
C GLU A 523 17.33 21.83 20.18
N ALA A 524 18.63 21.68 20.49
CA ALA A 524 19.60 22.78 20.40
C ALA A 524 19.62 23.45 19.00
N PRO A 525 19.86 24.79 18.92
CA PRO A 525 19.58 25.59 17.71
C PRO A 525 20.49 25.36 16.49
N ASP A 526 21.46 24.46 16.54
CA ASP A 526 22.40 24.18 15.44
C ASP A 526 21.93 23.07 14.45
N ARG A 527 20.62 22.89 14.25
CA ARG A 527 20.06 21.76 13.48
C ARG A 527 19.89 21.97 11.97
N GLU A 528 20.27 23.10 11.40
CA GLU A 528 20.33 23.19 9.93
C GLU A 528 21.37 22.20 9.33
N ASP A 529 22.32 21.70 10.16
CA ASP A 529 23.37 20.73 9.82
C ASP A 529 23.19 19.32 10.44
N SER A 530 22.01 18.93 10.92
CA SER A 530 21.80 17.60 11.50
C SER A 530 21.88 16.51 10.43
N LEU A 531 22.67 15.47 10.68
CA LEU A 531 22.82 14.31 9.78
C LEU A 531 21.62 13.34 9.84
N LEU A 532 20.84 13.37 10.94
CA LEU A 532 19.69 12.50 11.15
C LEU A 532 18.41 13.32 11.24
N ARG A 533 17.42 12.90 10.43
CA ARG A 533 16.05 13.40 10.53
C ARG A 533 15.28 12.52 11.52
N ASP A 534 14.66 13.13 12.53
CA ASP A 534 13.87 12.45 13.58
C ASP A 534 12.36 12.73 13.49
N ARG A 535 11.95 13.51 12.49
CA ARG A 535 10.58 14.03 12.34
C ARG A 535 10.04 13.79 10.95
N VAL A 536 8.79 13.39 10.87
CA VAL A 536 8.03 13.39 9.63
C VAL A 536 7.47 14.78 9.41
N THR A 537 7.86 15.41 8.30
CA THR A 537 7.39 16.73 7.89
C THR A 537 6.50 16.60 6.64
N GLU A 538 5.93 17.71 6.20
CA GLU A 538 5.18 17.79 4.96
C GLU A 538 6.01 17.34 3.73
N GLU A 539 7.32 17.57 3.77
CA GLU A 539 8.27 17.25 2.70
C GLU A 539 8.41 15.74 2.48
N GLU A 540 8.49 14.95 3.56
CA GLU A 540 8.54 13.50 3.48
C GLU A 540 7.24 12.93 2.91
N ILE A 541 6.10 13.44 3.35
CA ILE A 541 4.80 13.06 2.79
C ILE A 541 4.75 13.38 1.30
N ALA A 542 5.15 14.59 0.90
CA ALA A 542 5.18 14.98 -0.51
C ALA A 542 6.11 14.10 -1.36
N ARG A 543 7.26 13.69 -0.80
CA ARG A 543 8.20 12.77 -1.45
C ARG A 543 7.61 11.38 -1.70
N ILE A 544 6.83 10.87 -0.75
CA ILE A 544 6.16 9.57 -0.90
C ILE A 544 5.04 9.66 -1.93
N VAL A 545 4.22 10.70 -1.87
CA VAL A 545 3.17 10.95 -2.87
C VAL A 545 3.80 11.04 -4.27
N ALA A 546 4.92 11.75 -4.41
CA ALA A 546 5.67 11.83 -5.67
C ALA A 546 6.12 10.44 -6.16
N ARG A 547 6.60 9.59 -5.26
CA ARG A 547 7.01 8.21 -5.60
C ARG A 547 5.82 7.35 -6.05
N TRP A 548 4.69 7.44 -5.40
CA TRP A 548 3.50 6.64 -5.73
C TRP A 548 2.82 7.08 -7.03
N THR A 549 2.78 8.39 -7.25
CA THR A 549 2.06 8.99 -8.38
C THR A 549 2.95 9.30 -9.59
N GLY A 550 4.28 9.29 -9.40
CA GLY A 550 5.24 9.74 -10.41
C GLY A 550 5.29 11.26 -10.60
N ILE A 551 4.62 12.04 -9.73
CA ILE A 551 4.54 13.51 -9.84
C ILE A 551 5.51 14.12 -8.84
N PRO A 552 6.35 15.08 -9.23
CA PRO A 552 7.27 15.77 -8.33
C PRO A 552 6.54 16.75 -7.39
N VAL A 553 5.80 16.22 -6.41
CA VAL A 553 4.95 16.99 -5.49
C VAL A 553 5.77 17.92 -4.59
N ALA A 554 7.02 17.55 -4.24
CA ALA A 554 7.91 18.39 -3.45
C ALA A 554 8.18 19.76 -4.08
N LYS A 555 8.17 19.83 -5.43
CA LYS A 555 8.31 21.09 -6.18
C LYS A 555 7.00 21.89 -6.33
N LEU A 556 5.86 21.25 -6.07
CA LEU A 556 4.55 21.89 -6.17
C LEU A 556 4.23 22.81 -4.97
N MET A 557 4.91 22.61 -3.83
CA MET A 557 4.55 23.28 -2.60
C MET A 557 5.14 24.70 -2.44
N GLU A 558 6.35 24.93 -2.89
CA GLU A 558 6.99 26.25 -2.78
C GLU A 558 7.04 27.06 -4.08
N GLY A 559 7.12 26.40 -5.24
CA GLY A 559 7.32 27.08 -6.54
C GLY A 559 6.07 27.21 -7.41
N GLU A 560 4.94 26.60 -7.05
CA GLU A 560 3.77 26.54 -7.95
C GLU A 560 3.18 27.93 -8.23
N ARG A 561 3.08 28.78 -7.21
CA ARG A 561 2.57 30.14 -7.35
C ARG A 561 3.44 31.02 -8.24
N GLU A 562 4.74 30.96 -8.04
CA GLU A 562 5.71 31.75 -8.81
C GLU A 562 5.83 31.21 -10.25
N LYS A 563 5.89 29.90 -10.43
CA LYS A 563 5.87 29.26 -11.74
C LYS A 563 4.61 29.59 -12.54
N LEU A 564 3.44 29.58 -11.89
CA LEU A 564 2.18 29.92 -12.55
C LEU A 564 2.10 31.38 -12.96
N LEU A 565 2.63 32.30 -12.16
CA LEU A 565 2.71 33.72 -12.49
C LEU A 565 3.65 34.00 -13.67
N HIS A 566 4.69 33.18 -13.86
CA HIS A 566 5.65 33.25 -14.97
C HIS A 566 5.46 32.17 -16.03
N LEU A 567 4.28 31.53 -16.06
CA LEU A 567 4.00 30.42 -16.97
C LEU A 567 4.17 30.84 -18.45
N GLU A 568 3.74 32.03 -18.79
CA GLU A 568 3.88 32.61 -20.13
C GLU A 568 5.35 32.71 -20.56
N ASP A 569 6.23 33.25 -19.68
CA ASP A 569 7.67 33.36 -19.94
C ASP A 569 8.34 31.99 -20.10
N ILE A 570 7.91 31.02 -19.28
CA ILE A 570 8.42 29.65 -19.34
C ILE A 570 8.06 28.98 -20.66
N LEU A 571 6.81 29.15 -21.12
CA LEU A 571 6.35 28.56 -22.37
C LEU A 571 7.01 29.22 -23.58
N HIS A 572 7.25 30.54 -23.56
CA HIS A 572 7.95 31.26 -24.61
C HIS A 572 9.42 30.87 -24.82
N ARG A 573 10.08 30.33 -23.80
CA ARG A 573 11.43 29.78 -23.95
C ARG A 573 11.49 28.61 -24.92
N ARG A 574 10.36 27.94 -25.13
CA ARG A 574 10.28 26.73 -25.95
C ARG A 574 9.39 26.90 -27.17
N VAL A 575 8.35 27.72 -27.09
CA VAL A 575 7.40 27.99 -28.18
C VAL A 575 7.58 29.39 -28.71
N ILE A 576 8.06 29.49 -29.93
CA ILE A 576 8.41 30.77 -30.56
C ILE A 576 7.31 31.21 -31.53
N GLY A 577 6.93 32.49 -31.52
CA GLY A 577 6.07 33.13 -32.47
C GLY A 577 4.58 32.81 -32.39
N GLN A 578 4.13 32.26 -31.20
CA GLN A 578 2.73 31.91 -30.95
C GLN A 578 2.19 32.63 -29.70
N ASP A 579 2.40 33.95 -29.60
CA ASP A 579 2.13 34.73 -28.38
C ASP A 579 0.65 34.62 -27.95
N GLU A 580 -0.31 34.79 -28.91
CA GLU A 580 -1.74 34.64 -28.60
C GLU A 580 -2.09 33.27 -28.03
N ALA A 581 -1.45 32.20 -28.55
CA ALA A 581 -1.70 30.86 -28.10
C ALA A 581 -1.18 30.64 -26.68
N VAL A 582 0.01 31.11 -26.39
CA VAL A 582 0.67 31.00 -25.08
C VAL A 582 -0.13 31.78 -24.04
N THR A 583 -0.49 33.04 -24.31
CA THR A 583 -1.27 33.89 -23.38
C THR A 583 -2.64 33.28 -23.09
N LYS A 584 -3.43 32.87 -24.09
CA LYS A 584 -4.75 32.24 -23.86
C LYS A 584 -4.69 30.98 -23.01
N VAL A 585 -3.70 30.15 -23.28
CA VAL A 585 -3.52 28.89 -22.52
C VAL A 585 -3.07 29.19 -21.09
N SER A 586 -2.13 30.10 -20.88
CA SER A 586 -1.65 30.51 -19.56
C SER A 586 -2.78 31.11 -18.71
N ASP A 587 -3.58 32.00 -19.28
CA ASP A 587 -4.72 32.62 -18.60
C ASP A 587 -5.79 31.60 -18.18
N ALA A 588 -6.10 30.63 -19.03
CA ALA A 588 -7.06 29.58 -18.71
C ALA A 588 -6.57 28.69 -17.57
N ILE A 589 -5.28 28.36 -17.55
CA ILE A 589 -4.65 27.58 -16.49
C ILE A 589 -4.62 28.38 -15.19
N LEU A 590 -4.26 29.66 -15.22
CA LEU A 590 -4.29 30.55 -14.05
C LEU A 590 -5.69 30.62 -13.44
N ARG A 591 -6.74 30.79 -14.25
CA ARG A 591 -8.14 30.79 -13.79
C ARG A 591 -8.52 29.49 -13.09
N SER A 592 -8.08 28.36 -13.62
CA SER A 592 -8.34 27.04 -13.04
C SER A 592 -7.63 26.86 -11.71
N ARG A 593 -6.33 27.21 -11.63
CA ARG A 593 -5.51 27.05 -10.44
C ARG A 593 -5.86 28.05 -9.32
N ALA A 594 -6.39 29.21 -9.68
CA ALA A 594 -6.92 30.17 -8.72
C ALA A 594 -8.24 29.72 -8.06
N GLY A 595 -8.81 28.59 -8.46
CA GLY A 595 -10.06 28.07 -7.90
C GLY A 595 -11.32 28.82 -8.31
N ILE A 596 -11.23 29.67 -9.35
CA ILE A 596 -12.37 30.47 -9.85
C ILE A 596 -13.27 29.63 -10.76
N ARG A 597 -12.72 28.53 -11.30
CA ARG A 597 -13.41 27.63 -12.21
C ARG A 597 -14.15 26.51 -11.45
N ASP A 598 -15.12 25.87 -12.13
CA ASP A 598 -15.80 24.67 -11.60
C ASP A 598 -14.78 23.54 -11.33
N PRO A 599 -14.65 23.08 -10.08
CA PRO A 599 -13.68 22.05 -9.68
C PRO A 599 -13.97 20.66 -10.27
N LYS A 600 -15.14 20.48 -10.90
CA LYS A 600 -15.50 19.22 -11.56
C LYS A 600 -14.88 19.05 -12.93
N ARG A 601 -14.45 20.13 -13.58
CA ARG A 601 -13.94 20.13 -14.97
C ARG A 601 -12.40 19.89 -15.00
N PRO A 602 -11.83 19.43 -16.15
CA PRO A 602 -10.38 19.35 -16.33
C PRO A 602 -9.68 20.70 -16.11
N ILE A 603 -8.38 20.71 -15.81
CA ILE A 603 -7.58 21.95 -15.58
C ILE A 603 -7.73 22.92 -16.77
N GLY A 604 -7.70 22.40 -17.99
CA GLY A 604 -7.89 23.17 -19.20
C GLY A 604 -8.36 22.30 -20.36
N SER A 605 -9.11 22.87 -21.31
CA SER A 605 -9.58 22.19 -22.49
C SER A 605 -9.46 23.12 -23.70
N PHE A 606 -8.60 22.73 -24.64
CA PHE A 606 -8.17 23.60 -25.75
C PHE A 606 -8.36 22.95 -27.12
N LEU A 607 -8.77 23.71 -28.11
CA LEU A 607 -8.72 23.30 -29.49
C LEU A 607 -7.67 24.14 -30.23
N PHE A 608 -6.60 23.51 -30.70
CA PHE A 608 -5.50 24.12 -31.42
C PHE A 608 -5.72 24.00 -32.95
N LEU A 609 -5.89 25.11 -33.61
CA LEU A 609 -6.18 25.21 -35.03
C LEU A 609 -5.02 25.87 -35.80
N GLY A 610 -4.65 25.31 -36.92
CA GLY A 610 -3.64 25.92 -37.81
C GLY A 610 -2.84 24.91 -38.62
N PRO A 611 -1.94 25.35 -39.48
CA PRO A 611 -1.18 24.50 -40.38
C PRO A 611 -0.25 23.55 -39.64
N THR A 612 0.32 22.58 -40.34
CA THR A 612 1.26 21.63 -39.77
C THR A 612 2.61 22.30 -39.45
N GLY A 613 3.29 21.86 -38.40
CA GLY A 613 4.64 22.31 -38.07
C GLY A 613 4.77 23.70 -37.45
N VAL A 614 3.68 24.29 -36.97
CA VAL A 614 3.67 25.64 -36.33
C VAL A 614 3.85 25.61 -34.82
N GLY A 615 3.99 24.43 -34.21
CA GLY A 615 4.29 24.29 -32.79
C GLY A 615 3.13 23.80 -31.91
N LYS A 616 1.99 23.33 -32.47
CA LYS A 616 0.84 22.81 -31.69
C LYS A 616 1.24 21.72 -30.66
N THR A 617 1.93 20.70 -31.13
CA THR A 617 2.41 19.59 -30.25
C THR A 617 3.54 20.04 -29.31
N GLU A 618 4.33 21.03 -29.71
CA GLU A 618 5.41 21.55 -28.87
C GLU A 618 4.88 22.34 -27.68
N LEU A 619 3.80 23.12 -27.86
CA LEU A 619 3.13 23.78 -26.73
C LEU A 619 2.55 22.75 -25.74
N ALA A 620 2.00 21.63 -26.23
CA ALA A 620 1.53 20.55 -25.37
C ALA A 620 2.66 19.95 -24.52
N LYS A 621 3.85 19.74 -25.13
CA LYS A 621 5.05 19.29 -24.43
C LYS A 621 5.58 20.32 -23.43
N ALA A 622 5.64 21.58 -23.84
CA ALA A 622 6.06 22.66 -22.96
C ALA A 622 5.14 22.80 -21.73
N LEU A 623 3.83 22.60 -21.92
CA LEU A 623 2.86 22.58 -20.83
C LEU A 623 3.06 21.39 -19.88
N ALA A 624 3.31 20.19 -20.43
CA ALA A 624 3.60 19.02 -19.60
C ALA A 624 4.86 19.23 -18.78
N GLU A 625 5.92 19.78 -19.37
CA GLU A 625 7.16 20.10 -18.67
C GLU A 625 6.96 21.20 -17.61
N ALA A 626 6.24 22.27 -17.94
CA ALA A 626 6.03 23.39 -17.03
C ALA A 626 5.14 23.05 -15.84
N LEU A 627 4.08 22.25 -16.02
CA LEU A 627 3.08 21.96 -15.01
C LEU A 627 3.29 20.61 -14.31
N PHE A 628 3.87 19.64 -15.01
CA PHE A 628 4.06 18.27 -14.50
C PHE A 628 5.54 17.85 -14.46
N ASP A 629 6.47 18.83 -14.66
CA ASP A 629 7.94 18.70 -14.60
C ASP A 629 8.56 17.61 -15.51
N ASP A 630 7.78 17.01 -16.41
CA ASP A 630 8.26 16.04 -17.40
C ASP A 630 7.49 16.18 -18.71
N GLU A 631 8.22 16.37 -19.82
CA GLU A 631 7.63 16.44 -21.17
C GLU A 631 6.99 15.12 -21.63
N HIS A 632 7.28 13.99 -20.93
CA HIS A 632 6.70 12.69 -21.22
C HIS A 632 5.34 12.45 -20.56
N ASN A 633 4.91 13.34 -19.65
CA ASN A 633 3.58 13.29 -19.03
C ASN A 633 2.48 13.71 -20.01
N ILE A 634 2.53 13.12 -21.22
CA ILE A 634 1.57 13.29 -22.29
C ILE A 634 0.97 11.97 -22.72
N VAL A 635 -0.35 11.88 -22.66
CA VAL A 635 -1.12 10.80 -23.27
C VAL A 635 -1.52 11.24 -24.67
N ARG A 636 -0.82 10.74 -25.67
CA ARG A 636 -1.10 11.09 -27.07
C ARG A 636 -2.00 10.04 -27.72
N ILE A 637 -3.10 10.49 -28.30
CA ILE A 637 -4.06 9.66 -29.02
C ILE A 637 -4.24 10.26 -30.44
N ASP A 638 -3.87 9.48 -31.44
CA ASP A 638 -4.02 9.86 -32.84
C ASP A 638 -5.45 9.51 -33.32
N MET A 639 -6.24 10.52 -33.65
CA MET A 639 -7.63 10.34 -34.00
C MET A 639 -7.82 9.70 -35.38
N SER A 640 -6.75 9.59 -36.18
CA SER A 640 -6.78 8.81 -37.44
C SER A 640 -7.00 7.31 -37.21
N GLU A 641 -6.69 6.79 -36.01
CA GLU A 641 -6.98 5.41 -35.64
C GLU A 641 -8.44 5.18 -35.19
N TYR A 642 -9.22 6.26 -35.02
CA TYR A 642 -10.58 6.26 -34.47
C TYR A 642 -11.62 6.76 -35.46
N MET A 643 -11.43 6.48 -36.75
CA MET A 643 -12.34 6.85 -37.84
C MET A 643 -13.61 6.01 -37.87
N GLU A 644 -13.58 4.78 -37.31
CA GLU A 644 -14.70 3.84 -37.32
C GLU A 644 -15.42 3.79 -35.98
N LYS A 645 -16.71 3.48 -35.99
CA LYS A 645 -17.55 3.38 -34.78
C LYS A 645 -17.00 2.38 -33.75
N TYR A 646 -16.46 1.28 -34.20
CA TYR A 646 -15.88 0.25 -33.31
C TYR A 646 -14.62 0.74 -32.58
N SER A 647 -13.92 1.68 -33.14
CA SER A 647 -12.70 2.21 -32.52
C SER A 647 -12.98 2.98 -31.24
N VAL A 648 -14.20 3.51 -31.04
CA VAL A 648 -14.60 4.21 -29.79
C VAL A 648 -14.49 3.29 -28.57
N SER A 649 -14.82 2.00 -28.74
CA SER A 649 -14.68 1.01 -27.65
C SER A 649 -13.22 0.80 -27.23
N ARG A 650 -12.23 1.08 -28.08
CA ARG A 650 -10.81 1.05 -27.69
C ARG A 650 -10.42 2.19 -26.75
N LEU A 651 -11.14 3.33 -26.75
CA LEU A 651 -10.88 4.45 -25.85
C LEU A 651 -11.34 4.14 -24.41
N ILE A 652 -12.52 3.54 -24.26
CA ILE A 652 -13.18 3.34 -22.96
C ILE A 652 -13.24 1.88 -22.52
N GLY A 653 -12.81 0.96 -23.39
CA GLY A 653 -12.85 -0.48 -23.18
C GLY A 653 -14.00 -1.18 -23.92
N ALA A 654 -13.81 -2.46 -24.25
CA ALA A 654 -14.80 -3.28 -24.92
C ALA A 654 -15.94 -3.67 -23.96
N PRO A 655 -17.20 -3.77 -24.42
CA PRO A 655 -18.31 -4.25 -23.61
C PRO A 655 -18.11 -5.70 -23.11
N PRO A 656 -18.76 -6.11 -22.01
CA PRO A 656 -18.68 -7.49 -21.51
C PRO A 656 -19.02 -8.52 -22.60
N GLY A 657 -18.16 -9.52 -22.73
CA GLY A 657 -18.30 -10.60 -23.71
C GLY A 657 -17.60 -10.37 -25.06
N TYR A 658 -16.97 -9.22 -25.26
CA TYR A 658 -16.14 -8.95 -26.45
C TYR A 658 -14.66 -9.13 -26.16
N VAL A 659 -13.88 -9.48 -27.20
CA VAL A 659 -12.41 -9.58 -27.11
C VAL A 659 -11.81 -8.23 -26.70
N GLY A 660 -10.91 -8.24 -25.71
CA GLY A 660 -10.29 -7.02 -25.16
C GLY A 660 -11.02 -6.40 -23.95
N TYR A 661 -12.08 -7.04 -23.43
CA TYR A 661 -12.78 -6.56 -22.20
C TYR A 661 -11.85 -6.44 -20.99
N GLU A 662 -10.92 -7.38 -20.80
CA GLU A 662 -9.98 -7.39 -19.67
C GLU A 662 -8.84 -6.36 -19.82
N GLU A 663 -8.54 -5.91 -21.04
CA GLU A 663 -7.44 -4.98 -21.30
C GLU A 663 -7.77 -3.52 -20.93
N GLY A 664 -9.07 -3.20 -20.75
CA GLY A 664 -9.52 -1.82 -20.47
C GLY A 664 -9.43 -0.91 -21.70
N GLY A 665 -9.79 0.37 -21.55
CA GLY A 665 -9.72 1.35 -22.62
C GLY A 665 -8.37 2.08 -22.66
N GLN A 666 -7.83 2.34 -23.84
CA GLN A 666 -6.54 3.04 -24.00
C GLN A 666 -6.51 4.41 -23.30
N LEU A 667 -7.56 5.21 -23.47
CA LEU A 667 -7.67 6.51 -22.81
C LEU A 667 -7.85 6.36 -21.30
N THR A 668 -8.78 5.50 -20.89
CA THR A 668 -9.12 5.34 -19.48
C THR A 668 -7.98 4.73 -18.65
N GLU A 669 -7.30 3.71 -19.17
CA GLU A 669 -6.13 3.11 -18.51
C GLU A 669 -4.92 4.06 -18.49
N ALA A 670 -4.66 4.81 -19.56
CA ALA A 670 -3.55 5.75 -19.59
C ALA A 670 -3.75 6.88 -18.55
N VAL A 671 -4.94 7.47 -18.47
CA VAL A 671 -5.23 8.53 -17.50
C VAL A 671 -5.33 8.00 -16.08
N ARG A 672 -5.83 6.79 -15.88
CA ARG A 672 -5.83 6.12 -14.54
C ARG A 672 -4.42 5.94 -14.00
N ARG A 673 -3.45 5.58 -14.87
CA ARG A 673 -2.04 5.42 -14.49
C ARG A 673 -1.30 6.75 -14.37
N HIS A 674 -1.68 7.74 -15.16
CA HIS A 674 -1.08 9.08 -15.19
C HIS A 674 -2.18 10.15 -15.06
N PRO A 675 -2.77 10.33 -13.85
CA PRO A 675 -3.89 11.25 -13.64
C PRO A 675 -3.48 12.73 -13.79
N TYR A 676 -2.18 13.04 -13.75
CA TYR A 676 -1.59 14.34 -14.00
C TYR A 676 -0.85 14.31 -15.32
N SER A 677 -1.57 14.59 -16.40
CA SER A 677 -1.01 14.53 -17.74
C SER A 677 -1.72 15.49 -18.69
N VAL A 678 -1.04 15.82 -19.78
CA VAL A 678 -1.65 16.45 -20.92
C VAL A 678 -2.20 15.34 -21.82
N VAL A 679 -3.50 15.34 -22.04
CA VAL A 679 -4.15 14.41 -22.98
C VAL A 679 -4.27 15.10 -24.32
N LEU A 680 -3.46 14.67 -25.29
CA LEU A 680 -3.38 15.23 -26.62
C LEU A 680 -4.13 14.35 -27.63
N PHE A 681 -5.24 14.85 -28.14
CA PHE A 681 -5.98 14.26 -29.26
C PHE A 681 -5.51 14.91 -30.57
N ASP A 682 -4.77 14.16 -31.35
CA ASP A 682 -4.19 14.69 -32.61
C ASP A 682 -5.12 14.43 -33.79
N GLU A 683 -5.27 15.39 -34.71
CA GLU A 683 -6.08 15.34 -35.91
C GLU A 683 -7.57 15.00 -35.64
N VAL A 684 -8.21 15.75 -34.73
CA VAL A 684 -9.58 15.46 -34.27
C VAL A 684 -10.65 15.50 -35.36
N GLU A 685 -10.39 16.19 -36.46
CA GLU A 685 -11.29 16.23 -37.63
C GLU A 685 -11.48 14.86 -38.30
N LYS A 686 -10.58 13.92 -38.05
CA LYS A 686 -10.64 12.54 -38.57
C LYS A 686 -11.47 11.59 -37.71
N ALA A 687 -11.76 11.96 -36.46
CA ALA A 687 -12.46 11.11 -35.53
C ALA A 687 -13.92 10.82 -35.92
N HIS A 688 -14.39 9.62 -35.59
CA HIS A 688 -15.81 9.30 -35.71
C HIS A 688 -16.65 10.19 -34.78
N PRO A 689 -17.85 10.63 -35.17
CA PRO A 689 -18.72 11.52 -34.36
C PRO A 689 -19.01 10.97 -32.92
N ASP A 690 -19.03 9.68 -32.69
CA ASP A 690 -19.26 9.10 -31.38
C ASP A 690 -18.10 9.31 -30.39
N VAL A 691 -16.89 9.61 -30.86
CA VAL A 691 -15.75 10.00 -30.02
C VAL A 691 -16.07 11.28 -29.24
N PHE A 692 -16.71 12.26 -29.93
CA PHE A 692 -17.08 13.53 -29.31
C PHE A 692 -18.12 13.36 -28.19
N ASN A 693 -18.98 12.35 -28.26
CA ASN A 693 -19.94 12.03 -27.18
C ASN A 693 -19.22 11.56 -25.89
N VAL A 694 -18.11 10.82 -26.05
CA VAL A 694 -17.25 10.42 -24.94
C VAL A 694 -16.51 11.62 -24.36
N LEU A 695 -15.95 12.48 -25.24
CA LEU A 695 -15.25 13.69 -24.81
C LEU A 695 -16.16 14.71 -24.13
N LEU A 696 -17.42 14.81 -24.51
CA LEU A 696 -18.39 15.67 -23.82
C LEU A 696 -18.51 15.33 -22.34
N GLN A 697 -18.55 14.04 -21.99
CA GLN A 697 -18.61 13.62 -20.59
C GLN A 697 -17.35 14.02 -19.81
N VAL A 698 -16.18 13.89 -20.45
CA VAL A 698 -14.91 14.33 -19.84
C VAL A 698 -14.88 15.85 -19.63
N LEU A 699 -15.35 16.63 -20.62
CA LEU A 699 -15.32 18.09 -20.57
C LEU A 699 -16.34 18.68 -19.57
N ASP A 700 -17.45 17.99 -19.32
CA ASP A 700 -18.50 18.45 -18.40
C ASP A 700 -18.28 17.98 -16.96
N ASP A 701 -18.14 16.66 -16.80
CA ASP A 701 -18.09 16.03 -15.48
C ASP A 701 -16.66 15.77 -14.99
N GLY A 702 -15.64 15.98 -15.85
CA GLY A 702 -14.23 15.67 -15.54
C GLY A 702 -13.99 14.20 -15.19
N ARG A 703 -14.87 13.30 -15.63
CA ARG A 703 -14.76 11.87 -15.36
C ARG A 703 -15.43 11.06 -16.47
N ILE A 704 -15.01 9.81 -16.60
CA ILE A 704 -15.66 8.85 -17.48
C ILE A 704 -15.71 7.48 -16.80
N THR A 705 -16.78 6.73 -17.05
CA THR A 705 -16.88 5.35 -16.59
C THR A 705 -16.44 4.41 -17.70
N ASP A 706 -15.46 3.56 -17.41
CA ASP A 706 -14.96 2.56 -18.35
C ASP A 706 -15.95 1.39 -18.52
N SER A 707 -15.67 0.49 -19.47
CA SER A 707 -16.50 -0.69 -19.74
C SER A 707 -16.57 -1.66 -18.57
N GLN A 708 -15.65 -1.59 -17.61
CA GLN A 708 -15.62 -2.42 -16.40
C GLN A 708 -16.40 -1.77 -15.24
N GLY A 709 -16.99 -0.60 -15.45
CA GLY A 709 -17.74 0.14 -14.44
C GLY A 709 -16.88 0.99 -13.50
N ARG A 710 -15.57 1.14 -13.78
CA ARG A 710 -14.66 1.98 -12.98
C ARG A 710 -14.75 3.43 -13.47
N THR A 711 -14.84 4.35 -12.54
CA THR A 711 -14.83 5.79 -12.84
C THR A 711 -13.38 6.28 -12.89
N VAL A 712 -12.98 6.87 -14.01
CA VAL A 712 -11.66 7.48 -14.23
C VAL A 712 -11.80 8.98 -14.15
N ASP A 713 -10.97 9.62 -13.32
CA ASP A 713 -10.98 11.07 -13.07
C ASP A 713 -10.04 11.82 -14.01
N PHE A 714 -10.55 12.85 -14.68
CA PHE A 714 -9.84 13.73 -15.60
C PHE A 714 -9.66 15.16 -15.06
N LYS A 715 -10.07 15.43 -13.79
CA LYS A 715 -10.02 16.78 -13.23
C LYS A 715 -8.62 17.37 -13.17
N ASN A 716 -7.62 16.50 -13.06
CA ASN A 716 -6.23 16.90 -12.99
C ASN A 716 -5.51 16.86 -14.35
N THR A 717 -6.23 16.65 -15.44
CA THR A 717 -5.67 16.63 -16.81
C THR A 717 -5.87 17.93 -17.54
N ILE A 718 -5.04 18.15 -18.55
CA ILE A 718 -5.22 19.21 -19.56
C ILE A 718 -5.58 18.52 -20.89
N ILE A 719 -6.72 18.86 -21.43
CA ILE A 719 -7.21 18.30 -22.69
C ILE A 719 -6.80 19.21 -23.84
N ILE A 720 -6.04 18.71 -24.77
CA ILE A 720 -5.63 19.43 -25.98
C ILE A 720 -6.09 18.65 -27.21
N LEU A 721 -6.83 19.30 -28.05
CA LEU A 721 -7.29 18.78 -29.33
C LEU A 721 -6.57 19.55 -30.44
N THR A 722 -5.93 18.87 -31.39
CA THR A 722 -5.30 19.53 -32.52
C THR A 722 -6.08 19.27 -33.80
N SER A 723 -6.17 20.28 -34.66
CA SER A 723 -6.80 20.15 -35.95
C SER A 723 -6.09 21.00 -37.01
N ASN A 724 -6.11 20.52 -38.24
CA ASN A 724 -5.65 21.26 -39.42
C ASN A 724 -6.81 21.88 -40.22
N LEU A 725 -8.02 21.82 -39.66
CA LEU A 725 -9.22 22.32 -40.27
C LEU A 725 -9.09 23.84 -40.52
N GLY A 726 -9.38 24.30 -41.72
CA GLY A 726 -9.30 25.72 -42.10
C GLY A 726 -7.87 26.25 -42.22
N SER A 727 -6.84 25.39 -42.28
CA SER A 727 -5.46 25.83 -42.47
C SER A 727 -5.25 26.66 -43.73
N ASP A 728 -5.94 26.32 -44.81
CA ASP A 728 -5.87 27.09 -46.08
C ASP A 728 -6.42 28.50 -45.90
N LEU A 729 -7.54 28.66 -45.21
CA LEU A 729 -8.11 29.98 -44.90
C LEU A 729 -7.21 30.84 -44.01
N ILE A 730 -6.51 30.17 -43.08
CA ILE A 730 -5.54 30.85 -42.19
C ILE A 730 -4.34 31.33 -43.04
N LEU A 731 -3.81 30.47 -43.94
CA LEU A 731 -2.67 30.81 -44.80
C LEU A 731 -2.99 31.94 -45.78
N ASP A 732 -4.16 31.92 -46.41
CA ASP A 732 -4.62 32.92 -47.37
C ASP A 732 -5.04 34.24 -46.67
N GLY A 733 -5.43 34.20 -45.41
CA GLY A 733 -5.94 35.32 -44.64
C GLY A 733 -4.92 36.05 -43.77
N ILE A 734 -3.61 35.88 -44.01
CA ILE A 734 -2.57 36.60 -43.27
C ILE A 734 -2.40 38.00 -43.83
N GLY A 735 -2.52 39.01 -42.96
CA GLY A 735 -2.24 40.40 -43.28
C GLY A 735 -0.74 40.69 -43.39
N GLU A 736 -0.39 41.87 -43.97
CA GLU A 736 1.00 42.33 -44.06
C GLU A 736 1.71 42.43 -42.70
N ASN A 737 0.95 42.53 -41.59
CA ASN A 737 1.43 42.57 -40.22
C ASN A 737 1.63 41.17 -39.57
N GLY A 738 1.44 40.11 -40.35
CA GLY A 738 1.58 38.71 -39.83
C GLY A 738 0.41 38.24 -38.98
N GLU A 739 -0.67 39.01 -38.86
CA GLU A 739 -1.87 38.66 -38.08
C GLU A 739 -2.93 38.00 -38.97
N ILE A 740 -3.72 37.08 -38.37
CA ILE A 740 -4.85 36.43 -39.06
C ILE A 740 -6.00 37.44 -39.18
N SER A 741 -6.50 37.70 -40.38
CA SER A 741 -7.61 38.62 -40.60
C SER A 741 -8.90 38.15 -39.94
N ASP A 742 -9.77 39.09 -39.54
CA ASP A 742 -11.07 38.75 -38.92
C ASP A 742 -11.96 37.92 -39.84
N GLU A 743 -11.87 38.17 -41.17
CA GLU A 743 -12.59 37.42 -42.18
C GLU A 743 -12.14 35.95 -42.23
N ALA A 744 -10.84 35.70 -42.14
CA ALA A 744 -10.29 34.34 -42.09
C ALA A 744 -10.69 33.64 -40.78
N ARG A 745 -10.64 34.34 -39.66
CA ARG A 745 -11.11 33.81 -38.36
C ARG A 745 -12.59 33.43 -38.42
N GLU A 746 -13.42 34.28 -39.01
CA GLU A 746 -14.84 34.00 -39.14
C GLU A 746 -15.12 32.82 -40.08
N GLY A 747 -14.38 32.74 -41.22
CA GLY A 747 -14.43 31.61 -42.13
C GLY A 747 -14.08 30.27 -41.46
N VAL A 748 -13.03 30.25 -40.68
CA VAL A 748 -12.65 29.04 -39.89
C VAL A 748 -13.71 28.71 -38.83
N ASN A 749 -14.27 29.71 -38.15
CA ASN A 749 -15.35 29.49 -37.18
C ASN A 749 -16.61 28.91 -37.83
N GLN A 750 -16.94 29.30 -39.04
CA GLN A 750 -18.04 28.71 -39.82
C GLN A 750 -17.75 27.24 -40.18
N LEU A 751 -16.52 26.93 -40.58
CA LEU A 751 -16.09 25.55 -40.82
C LEU A 751 -16.17 24.69 -39.56
N LEU A 752 -15.73 25.22 -38.39
CA LEU A 752 -15.83 24.51 -37.10
C LEU A 752 -17.28 24.17 -36.76
N ARG A 753 -18.22 25.14 -36.95
CA ARG A 753 -19.65 24.92 -36.70
C ARG A 753 -20.29 23.88 -37.64
N ARG A 754 -19.70 23.63 -38.79
CA ARG A 754 -20.13 22.58 -39.75
C ARG A 754 -19.52 21.20 -39.36
N SER A 755 -18.30 21.19 -38.88
CA SER A 755 -17.54 19.98 -38.60
C SER A 755 -17.81 19.42 -37.19
N PHE A 756 -18.05 20.28 -36.22
CA PHE A 756 -18.28 19.92 -34.83
C PHE A 756 -19.64 20.36 -34.31
N ARG A 757 -20.25 19.63 -33.43
CA ARG A 757 -21.50 20.01 -32.78
C ARG A 757 -21.31 21.25 -31.92
N PRO A 758 -22.26 22.23 -31.95
CA PRO A 758 -22.17 23.43 -31.11
C PRO A 758 -21.98 23.14 -29.61
N GLU A 759 -22.60 22.08 -29.13
CA GLU A 759 -22.46 21.62 -27.76
C GLU A 759 -21.00 21.32 -27.38
N PHE A 760 -20.26 20.71 -28.30
CA PHE A 760 -18.85 20.38 -28.09
C PHE A 760 -17.96 21.62 -28.03
N LEU A 761 -18.14 22.53 -29.02
CA LEU A 761 -17.35 23.76 -29.07
C LEU A 761 -17.58 24.66 -27.84
N ASN A 762 -18.80 24.70 -27.32
CA ASN A 762 -19.16 25.51 -26.14
C ASN A 762 -18.61 24.94 -24.82
N ARG A 763 -18.09 23.73 -24.82
CA ARG A 763 -17.49 23.09 -23.63
C ARG A 763 -15.99 23.30 -23.52
N LEU A 764 -15.36 23.71 -24.65
CA LEU A 764 -13.95 24.05 -24.67
C LEU A 764 -13.71 25.39 -23.98
N ASP A 765 -12.61 25.53 -23.30
CA ASP A 765 -12.24 26.77 -22.62
C ASP A 765 -11.79 27.81 -23.62
N GLU A 766 -10.91 27.41 -24.56
CA GLU A 766 -10.40 28.32 -25.58
C GLU A 766 -10.20 27.59 -26.91
N ILE A 767 -10.52 28.30 -27.98
CA ILE A 767 -10.15 27.94 -29.36
C ILE A 767 -8.96 28.80 -29.71
N VAL A 768 -7.84 28.16 -30.01
CA VAL A 768 -6.54 28.81 -30.20
C VAL A 768 -6.11 28.69 -31.64
N PHE A 769 -5.89 29.84 -32.30
CA PHE A 769 -5.44 29.91 -33.66
C PHE A 769 -3.92 30.05 -33.72
N TYR A 770 -3.27 29.12 -34.42
CA TYR A 770 -1.84 29.15 -34.66
C TYR A 770 -1.52 29.88 -35.96
N LYS A 771 -0.62 30.85 -35.86
CA LYS A 771 -0.13 31.61 -37.02
C LYS A 771 0.96 30.81 -37.73
N PRO A 772 1.10 30.97 -39.06
CA PRO A 772 2.30 30.52 -39.77
C PRO A 772 3.55 31.19 -39.20
N LEU A 773 4.66 30.45 -39.19
CA LEU A 773 5.92 30.96 -38.67
C LEU A 773 6.56 31.96 -39.61
N THR A 774 7.05 33.06 -39.08
CA THR A 774 7.84 34.04 -39.84
C THR A 774 9.30 33.58 -39.95
N ARG A 775 10.08 34.24 -40.84
CA ARG A 775 11.51 33.92 -40.98
C ARG A 775 12.29 34.17 -39.67
N GLU A 776 11.90 35.18 -38.89
CA GLU A 776 12.49 35.47 -37.59
C GLU A 776 12.16 34.38 -36.57
N ASN A 777 10.92 33.88 -36.57
CA ASN A 777 10.52 32.76 -35.71
C ASN A 777 11.33 31.50 -36.01
N ILE A 778 11.56 31.23 -37.33
CA ILE A 778 12.38 30.09 -37.75
C ILE A 778 13.82 30.23 -37.26
N ARG A 779 14.41 31.45 -37.28
CA ARG A 779 15.74 31.68 -36.72
C ARG A 779 15.83 31.33 -35.26
N GLY A 780 14.85 31.74 -34.44
CA GLY A 780 14.77 31.37 -33.04
C GLY A 780 14.63 29.85 -32.84
N ILE A 781 13.88 29.15 -33.69
CA ILE A 781 13.76 27.69 -33.64
C ILE A 781 15.09 27.02 -34.00
N VAL A 782 15.87 27.52 -34.96
CA VAL A 782 17.22 27.04 -35.26
C VAL A 782 18.13 27.19 -34.05
N ASP A 783 18.05 28.35 -33.37
CA ASP A 783 18.84 28.59 -32.14
C ASP A 783 18.49 27.58 -31.02
N LEU A 784 17.21 27.29 -30.82
CA LEU A 784 16.78 26.26 -29.86
C LEU A 784 17.27 24.84 -30.22
N LEU A 785 17.19 24.47 -31.49
CA LEU A 785 17.66 23.19 -31.99
C LEU A 785 19.20 23.08 -31.87
N ALA A 786 19.92 24.18 -32.11
CA ALA A 786 21.36 24.25 -31.94
C ALA A 786 21.75 24.13 -30.45
N ALA A 787 21.01 24.78 -29.55
CA ALA A 787 21.22 24.62 -28.08
C ALA A 787 20.96 23.20 -27.61
N ASP A 788 19.96 22.51 -28.14
CA ASP A 788 19.70 21.08 -27.82
C ASP A 788 20.83 20.18 -28.34
N LEU A 789 21.33 20.44 -29.55
CA LEU A 789 22.50 19.76 -30.07
C LEU A 789 23.73 19.98 -29.19
N GLN A 790 23.97 21.24 -28.76
CA GLN A 790 25.06 21.59 -27.85
C GLN A 790 24.96 20.82 -26.50
N LYS A 791 23.78 20.70 -25.92
CA LYS A 791 23.59 19.90 -24.69
C LYS A 791 24.01 18.43 -24.86
N ARG A 792 23.67 17.85 -26.02
CA ARG A 792 24.07 16.45 -26.34
C ARG A 792 25.59 16.32 -26.56
N MET A 793 26.20 17.32 -27.18
CA MET A 793 27.64 17.34 -27.40
C MET A 793 28.45 17.60 -26.13
N ALA A 794 27.90 18.39 -25.21
CA ALA A 794 28.51 18.61 -23.89
C ALA A 794 28.68 17.33 -23.08
N GLN A 795 27.79 16.32 -23.24
CA GLN A 795 27.97 15.00 -22.63
C GLN A 795 29.21 14.26 -23.12
N LYS A 796 29.73 14.66 -24.29
CA LYS A 796 31.00 14.18 -24.86
C LYS A 796 32.17 15.15 -24.60
N GLN A 797 31.97 16.14 -23.76
CA GLN A 797 32.93 17.23 -23.48
C GLN A 797 33.34 18.01 -24.74
N LEU A 798 32.38 18.17 -25.70
CA LEU A 798 32.59 18.91 -26.93
C LEU A 798 31.68 20.14 -26.98
N THR A 799 32.17 21.25 -27.50
CA THR A 799 31.39 22.47 -27.69
C THR A 799 31.16 22.70 -29.17
N VAL A 800 29.89 22.92 -29.59
CA VAL A 800 29.53 23.16 -30.97
C VAL A 800 28.87 24.50 -31.14
N THR A 801 29.31 25.32 -32.10
CA THR A 801 28.68 26.58 -32.44
C THR A 801 28.36 26.63 -33.95
N LEU A 802 27.20 27.17 -34.32
CA LEU A 802 26.81 27.44 -35.69
C LEU A 802 27.02 28.92 -36.00
N THR A 803 27.68 29.21 -37.12
CA THR A 803 27.81 30.60 -37.61
C THR A 803 26.47 31.11 -38.12
N ASP A 804 26.31 32.44 -38.17
CA ASP A 804 25.10 33.04 -38.76
C ASP A 804 24.88 32.65 -40.22
N ALA A 805 25.95 32.48 -41.00
CA ALA A 805 25.88 31.98 -42.39
C ALA A 805 25.33 30.53 -42.45
N ALA A 806 25.75 29.67 -41.54
CA ALA A 806 25.23 28.31 -41.44
C ALA A 806 23.74 28.30 -41.03
N LYS A 807 23.33 29.17 -40.07
CA LYS A 807 21.93 29.34 -39.69
C LYS A 807 21.07 29.82 -40.83
N ASP A 808 21.51 30.86 -41.56
CA ASP A 808 20.79 31.42 -42.72
C ASP A 808 20.63 30.38 -43.85
N TYR A 809 21.62 29.54 -44.09
CA TYR A 809 21.54 28.40 -45.01
C TYR A 809 20.48 27.38 -44.58
N LEU A 810 20.46 27.02 -43.30
CA LEU A 810 19.48 26.08 -42.75
C LEU A 810 18.07 26.64 -42.81
N ILE A 811 17.89 27.95 -42.57
CA ILE A 811 16.58 28.64 -42.71
C ILE A 811 16.13 28.63 -44.15
N ALA A 812 17.01 29.00 -45.08
CA ALA A 812 16.66 29.08 -46.50
C ALA A 812 16.25 27.74 -47.12
N LYS A 813 16.85 26.62 -46.64
CA LYS A 813 16.60 25.28 -47.13
C LYS A 813 15.54 24.51 -46.35
N GLY A 814 15.38 24.84 -45.07
CA GLY A 814 14.50 24.10 -44.14
C GLY A 814 13.15 24.74 -43.88
N TYR A 815 12.89 25.95 -44.39
CA TYR A 815 11.61 26.63 -44.26
C TYR A 815 10.68 26.32 -45.43
N ASP A 816 9.50 25.85 -45.11
CA ASP A 816 8.41 25.67 -46.06
C ASP A 816 7.13 26.31 -45.49
N PRO A 817 6.46 27.24 -46.21
CA PRO A 817 5.25 27.88 -45.69
C PRO A 817 4.11 26.93 -45.34
N ILE A 818 4.04 25.77 -45.99
CA ILE A 818 2.98 24.76 -45.80
C ILE A 818 3.33 23.82 -44.67
N TYR A 819 4.60 23.37 -44.59
CA TYR A 819 5.06 22.37 -43.59
C TYR A 819 5.71 23.00 -42.38
N GLY A 820 5.85 24.32 -42.31
CA GLY A 820 6.41 25.07 -41.20
C GLY A 820 7.86 24.69 -40.88
N ALA A 821 8.14 24.49 -39.61
CA ALA A 821 9.45 24.10 -39.09
C ALA A 821 9.72 22.58 -39.11
N ARG A 822 8.78 21.75 -39.56
CA ARG A 822 8.95 20.27 -39.53
C ARG A 822 10.11 19.77 -40.39
N PRO A 823 10.37 20.33 -41.61
CA PRO A 823 11.54 19.95 -42.44
C PRO A 823 12.87 20.35 -41.80
N LEU A 824 12.91 21.39 -40.99
CA LEU A 824 14.10 21.96 -40.39
C LEU A 824 14.83 20.98 -39.46
N LYS A 825 14.09 20.27 -38.61
CA LYS A 825 14.67 19.26 -37.70
C LYS A 825 15.35 18.13 -38.48
N ARG A 826 14.71 17.69 -39.55
CA ARG A 826 15.28 16.63 -40.44
C ARG A 826 16.52 17.13 -41.17
N LEU A 827 16.50 18.41 -41.62
CA LEU A 827 17.63 19.02 -42.29
C LEU A 827 18.83 19.14 -41.37
N LEU A 828 18.61 19.57 -40.13
CA LEU A 828 19.66 19.66 -39.12
C LEU A 828 20.30 18.28 -38.87
N GLN A 829 19.47 17.24 -38.73
CA GLN A 829 19.98 15.86 -38.60
C GLN A 829 20.82 15.38 -39.78
N THR A 830 20.32 15.62 -40.99
CA THR A 830 21.00 15.09 -42.18
C THR A 830 22.25 15.87 -42.54
N GLU A 831 22.29 17.20 -42.39
CA GLU A 831 23.41 18.01 -42.82
C GLU A 831 24.35 18.41 -41.65
N VAL A 832 23.85 18.75 -40.47
CA VAL A 832 24.69 19.18 -39.35
C VAL A 832 25.15 18.01 -38.51
N GLU A 833 24.21 17.18 -38.01
CA GLU A 833 24.60 16.04 -37.13
C GLU A 833 25.44 15.02 -37.89
N THR A 834 25.12 14.78 -39.19
CA THR A 834 25.93 13.85 -40.02
C THR A 834 27.32 14.43 -40.29
N LEU A 835 27.43 15.75 -40.51
CA LEU A 835 28.71 16.43 -40.72
C LEU A 835 29.57 16.31 -39.44
N LEU A 836 29.00 16.65 -38.28
CA LEU A 836 29.66 16.54 -37.00
C LEU A 836 30.06 15.11 -36.67
N ALA A 837 29.19 14.12 -36.94
CA ALA A 837 29.52 12.71 -36.70
C ALA A 837 30.72 12.26 -37.53
N ARG A 838 30.77 12.64 -38.81
CA ARG A 838 31.92 12.33 -39.69
C ARG A 838 33.19 13.03 -39.23
N TRP A 839 33.10 14.28 -38.81
CA TRP A 839 34.23 15.06 -38.31
C TRP A 839 34.79 14.46 -37.01
N ILE A 840 33.92 14.14 -36.05
CA ILE A 840 34.32 13.50 -34.77
C ILE A 840 35.01 12.16 -34.99
N ILE A 841 34.50 11.32 -35.90
CA ILE A 841 35.09 10.02 -36.22
C ILE A 841 36.42 10.16 -36.95
N ALA A 842 36.60 11.21 -37.79
CA ALA A 842 37.82 11.41 -38.57
C ALA A 842 38.95 12.03 -37.75
N GLU A 843 38.63 12.99 -36.89
CA GLU A 843 39.62 13.80 -36.18
C GLU A 843 39.86 13.35 -34.71
N ASP A 844 38.99 12.50 -34.15
CA ASP A 844 39.03 11.97 -32.79
C ASP A 844 39.39 13.10 -31.78
N PRO A 845 38.51 14.15 -31.63
CA PRO A 845 38.85 15.36 -30.92
C PRO A 845 39.05 15.11 -29.42
N ALA A 846 40.09 15.82 -28.86
CA ALA A 846 40.29 15.79 -27.42
C ALA A 846 39.11 16.40 -26.66
N PRO A 847 38.91 16.04 -25.38
CA PRO A 847 37.96 16.74 -24.51
C PRO A 847 38.13 18.26 -24.56
N ASP A 848 37.00 18.99 -24.42
CA ASP A 848 36.94 20.48 -24.48
C ASP A 848 37.25 21.10 -25.85
N THR A 849 37.22 20.34 -26.93
CA THR A 849 37.38 20.85 -28.29
C THR A 849 36.15 21.66 -28.71
N HIS A 850 36.40 22.87 -29.26
CA HIS A 850 35.36 23.73 -29.81
C HIS A 850 35.27 23.55 -31.33
N ILE A 851 34.08 23.12 -31.78
CA ILE A 851 33.79 22.87 -33.21
C ILE A 851 32.91 23.99 -33.76
N THR A 852 33.33 24.61 -34.81
CA THR A 852 32.54 25.67 -35.49
C THR A 852 32.00 25.10 -36.78
N VAL A 853 30.67 25.12 -36.91
CA VAL A 853 29.98 24.77 -38.19
C VAL A 853 29.71 26.03 -38.97
N ASP A 854 30.28 26.12 -40.18
CA ASP A 854 30.20 27.26 -41.06
C ASP A 854 29.67 26.88 -42.45
N TYR A 855 29.23 27.87 -43.20
CA TYR A 855 28.77 27.70 -44.58
C TYR A 855 29.75 28.36 -45.55
N ASP A 856 30.39 27.57 -46.44
CA ASP A 856 31.39 28.04 -47.39
C ASP A 856 30.81 28.62 -48.70
N GLY A 857 29.51 28.80 -48.82
CA GLY A 857 28.80 29.24 -50.02
C GLY A 857 28.25 28.09 -50.87
N THR A 858 28.64 26.84 -50.60
CA THR A 858 28.20 25.64 -51.35
C THR A 858 27.69 24.56 -50.41
N LYS A 859 28.36 24.31 -49.27
CA LYS A 859 28.04 23.27 -48.29
C LYS A 859 28.41 23.72 -46.86
N LEU A 860 27.87 23.02 -45.88
CA LEU A 860 28.30 23.15 -44.48
C LEU A 860 29.65 22.49 -44.26
N THR A 861 30.53 23.11 -43.49
CA THR A 861 31.86 22.65 -43.13
C THR A 861 32.04 22.73 -41.61
N ALA A 862 32.71 21.77 -40.99
CA ALA A 862 33.05 21.77 -39.57
C ALA A 862 34.56 22.03 -39.43
N LYS A 863 34.91 22.92 -38.53
CA LYS A 863 36.29 23.31 -38.25
C LYS A 863 36.56 23.29 -36.75
#